data_eab276e3de23f87238fecc532c97ad00
#
_entry.id   eab276e3de23f87238fecc532c97ad00
#
_cell.length_a   1.000
_cell.length_b   1.000
_cell.length_c   1.000
_cell.angle_alpha   90.00
_cell.angle_beta   90.00
_cell.angle_gamma   90.00
#
_symmetry.space_group_name_H-M   'P 1'
#
loop_
_entity.id
_entity.type
_entity.pdbx_description
1 polymer ?
#
loop_
_entity_poly.entity_id
_entity_poly.type
_entity_poly.pdbx_seq_one_letter_code
_entity_poly.pdbx_strand_id
1 'polypeptide(L)'
;MKTTARVVVIGGGVVGVGMLYALARKGWSDVVLVERRELTSGSTWHAAGLLPLFNMSYSVGQIHKHSVNLYKTLEAETGQPVGFKIVSNIRLARTPDRWDEFMFYKGVADTIGVHVNVLKPQQVKEIWPLCNVDGLIGAIQHPDDGYIQPADLTQALAKGARSRGAEINRNTTVTAIARARSGEWVVTTDKGEIRCEHVVAATGNFARRTGAMVGLDVPVIPVEHQYIVYEESAELKAYRQKGGRELAVLREPDQSYYLREERLGWILGPYEAGAPARFADGVPEWFGKSLFDGDLDRLVPHVEAAQRRVPALANCGIKDIVNGPISYTPDGTALVGPAWDLRNVWLSEGHSFGITAAGGSGWQLAEWIVEGEPGIDMLATDPRRFGPYTSKRFVVNKNEETYRNVFTIHFPDEERPEARPAKTSPVYDRLKHLGAVFGQRYGWERANWFAPAGVEAKDEWSFRRTNYFEYVGAECRRIRERVGVIDLTPFTKHEVSGPGAEAWLDNLVANKVPVKTGRMALSHALTKRGGIRSEFTITKLGEQSFYLVSAGAAERYDTDLLHKQLPADGSVRLSNITTSRGCFVVAGPRSREVLAKLTDTPLASEAFPWLTGQVAEVGLATDVYLLRVNFVGSLGWELHFPIEYANHLFEALFAEGRTALAVGEAERASGVLREALGLWRGAPLADFAYDEFARGEIARLEERRGRDHGLIRVERRGDSLDRERFSLIGRQICVGKWSLVVGHGRQHCQRVTRSDAADSGNAFYPMCFTTAAANSLHFTSFAPGIMRAKS
;
A
#
# COMPACT_ATOMS: atom_id res chain seq x y z
N MET A 1 43.27 -8.76 4.03
CA MET A 1 41.89 -9.00 3.59
C MET A 1 41.65 -10.50 3.56
N LYS A 2 40.58 -10.99 4.24
CA LYS A 2 40.20 -12.40 4.17
C LYS A 2 39.82 -12.78 2.73
N THR A 3 40.15 -14.03 2.35
CA THR A 3 39.74 -14.61 1.04
C THR A 3 38.44 -15.40 1.11
N THR A 4 37.97 -15.66 2.32
CA THR A 4 36.69 -16.34 2.58
C THR A 4 35.93 -15.64 3.72
N ALA A 5 34.61 -15.63 3.66
CA ALA A 5 33.76 -15.12 4.71
C ALA A 5 32.38 -15.80 4.64
N ARG A 6 31.67 -15.84 5.72
CA ARG A 6 30.26 -16.27 5.69
C ARG A 6 29.36 -15.22 5.02
N VAL A 7 29.59 -13.94 5.34
CA VAL A 7 28.83 -12.83 4.72
C VAL A 7 29.80 -11.74 4.28
N VAL A 8 29.60 -11.25 3.06
CA VAL A 8 30.24 -10.02 2.58
C VAL A 8 29.18 -8.91 2.51
N VAL A 9 29.40 -7.83 3.27
CA VAL A 9 28.59 -6.61 3.21
C VAL A 9 29.30 -5.59 2.34
N ILE A 10 28.63 -5.07 1.32
CA ILE A 10 29.16 -4.10 0.37
C ILE A 10 28.61 -2.72 0.70
N GLY A 11 29.49 -1.78 1.10
CA GLY A 11 29.14 -0.39 1.42
C GLY A 11 29.39 -0.04 2.88
N GLY A 12 30.20 1.01 3.12
CA GLY A 12 30.63 1.50 4.44
C GLY A 12 29.87 2.73 4.94
N GLY A 13 28.65 2.96 4.44
CA GLY A 13 27.69 3.89 5.02
C GLY A 13 27.11 3.36 6.33
N VAL A 14 26.36 4.19 7.05
CA VAL A 14 25.71 3.81 8.33
C VAL A 14 24.88 2.53 8.19
N VAL A 15 24.21 2.31 7.06
CA VAL A 15 23.36 1.15 6.79
C VAL A 15 24.18 -0.13 6.72
N GLY A 16 25.24 -0.16 5.89
CA GLY A 16 26.09 -1.34 5.77
C GLY A 16 26.86 -1.66 7.04
N VAL A 17 27.35 -0.64 7.74
CA VAL A 17 28.02 -0.82 9.04
C VAL A 17 27.02 -1.26 10.12
N GLY A 18 25.77 -0.76 10.09
CA GLY A 18 24.69 -1.23 10.96
C GLY A 18 24.36 -2.71 10.72
N MET A 19 24.36 -3.13 9.46
CA MET A 19 24.18 -4.53 9.08
C MET A 19 25.33 -5.43 9.59
N LEU A 20 26.56 -4.99 9.39
CA LEU A 20 27.76 -5.71 9.88
C LEU A 20 27.70 -5.87 11.42
N TYR A 21 27.36 -4.79 12.12
CA TYR A 21 27.20 -4.80 13.57
C TYR A 21 26.12 -5.78 14.03
N ALA A 22 24.97 -5.79 13.34
CA ALA A 22 23.85 -6.68 13.69
C ALA A 22 24.22 -8.16 13.52
N LEU A 23 24.90 -8.53 12.44
CA LEU A 23 25.41 -9.90 12.23
C LEU A 23 26.42 -10.30 13.32
N ALA A 24 27.38 -9.44 13.60
CA ALA A 24 28.39 -9.69 14.63
C ALA A 24 27.75 -9.80 16.03
N ARG A 25 26.72 -9.00 16.32
CA ARG A 25 25.95 -9.09 17.58
C ARG A 25 25.16 -10.38 17.71
N LYS A 26 24.70 -10.98 16.58
CA LYS A 26 24.09 -12.31 16.55
C LYS A 26 25.10 -13.47 16.63
N GLY A 27 26.39 -13.17 16.83
CA GLY A 27 27.46 -14.17 16.99
C GLY A 27 28.11 -14.62 15.67
N TRP A 28 27.77 -14.01 14.53
CA TRP A 28 28.43 -14.30 13.26
C TRP A 28 29.71 -13.43 13.13
N SER A 29 30.85 -13.97 13.57
CA SER A 29 32.13 -13.27 13.54
C SER A 29 32.88 -13.33 12.21
N ASP A 30 32.53 -14.33 11.36
CA ASP A 30 33.11 -14.49 10.03
C ASP A 30 32.34 -13.67 9.00
N VAL A 31 32.37 -12.35 9.20
CA VAL A 31 31.70 -11.35 8.36
C VAL A 31 32.68 -10.28 7.95
N VAL A 32 32.61 -9.85 6.68
CA VAL A 32 33.51 -8.88 6.08
C VAL A 32 32.71 -7.74 5.46
N LEU A 33 33.10 -6.50 5.72
CA LEU A 33 32.60 -5.34 5.01
C LEU A 33 33.67 -4.81 4.05
N VAL A 34 33.28 -4.50 2.82
CA VAL A 34 34.12 -3.83 1.82
C VAL A 34 33.56 -2.45 1.49
N GLU A 35 34.41 -1.43 1.55
CA GLU A 35 34.07 -0.04 1.25
C GLU A 35 35.09 0.55 0.26
N ARG A 36 34.59 1.11 -0.82
CA ARG A 36 35.40 1.68 -1.91
C ARG A 36 36.29 2.84 -1.48
N ARG A 37 35.89 3.58 -0.46
CA ARG A 37 36.58 4.73 0.12
C ARG A 37 36.70 4.58 1.64
N GLU A 38 36.61 5.70 2.35
CA GLU A 38 36.51 5.71 3.81
C GLU A 38 35.06 5.47 4.24
N LEU A 39 34.85 4.99 5.48
CA LEU A 39 33.49 4.89 6.04
C LEU A 39 32.78 6.23 5.96
N THR A 40 31.49 6.20 5.76
CA THR A 40 30.57 7.37 5.62
C THR A 40 30.71 8.18 4.33
N SER A 41 31.56 7.80 3.38
CA SER A 41 31.82 8.62 2.17
C SER A 41 30.65 8.81 1.21
N GLY A 42 29.53 8.07 1.38
CA GLY A 42 28.26 8.27 0.66
C GLY A 42 27.42 9.36 1.31
N SER A 43 26.09 9.19 1.32
CA SER A 43 25.14 10.17 1.89
C SER A 43 25.25 10.34 3.42
N THR A 44 25.90 9.42 4.11
CA THR A 44 25.97 9.42 5.58
C THR A 44 26.62 10.67 6.16
N TRP A 45 27.72 11.17 5.55
CA TRP A 45 28.53 12.27 6.13
C TRP A 45 27.82 13.63 6.10
N HIS A 46 26.94 13.86 5.13
CA HIS A 46 26.21 15.12 4.98
C HIS A 46 24.77 15.07 5.50
N ALA A 47 24.36 13.97 6.16
CA ALA A 47 23.02 13.84 6.71
C ALA A 47 22.82 14.76 7.93
N ALA A 48 21.65 15.40 8.05
CA ALA A 48 21.31 16.28 9.17
C ALA A 48 21.22 15.57 10.54
N GLY A 49 21.28 14.23 10.56
CA GLY A 49 21.36 13.40 11.77
C GLY A 49 20.06 13.27 12.56
N LEU A 50 18.92 13.67 12.03
CA LEU A 50 17.63 13.58 12.72
C LEU A 50 17.17 12.12 12.88
N LEU A 51 16.52 11.84 14.02
CA LEU A 51 16.01 10.52 14.40
C LEU A 51 14.48 10.55 14.62
N PRO A 52 13.66 10.76 13.57
CA PRO A 52 12.21 10.82 13.70
C PRO A 52 11.58 9.44 13.92
N LEU A 53 10.76 9.32 14.95
CA LEU A 53 9.94 8.12 15.22
C LEU A 53 8.58 8.15 14.51
N PHE A 54 8.17 9.29 13.96
CA PHE A 54 6.93 9.39 13.19
C PHE A 54 6.98 8.52 11.95
N ASN A 55 6.14 7.50 11.89
CA ASN A 55 5.96 6.68 10.69
C ASN A 55 4.59 6.00 10.70
N MET A 56 3.87 6.05 9.58
CA MET A 56 2.55 5.43 9.43
C MET A 56 2.60 3.91 9.19
N SER A 57 3.77 3.37 8.84
CA SER A 57 3.97 1.92 8.69
C SER A 57 4.42 1.30 10.02
N TYR A 58 3.71 0.26 10.46
CA TYR A 58 4.10 -0.52 11.63
C TYR A 58 5.53 -1.06 11.54
N SER A 59 5.87 -1.69 10.42
CA SER A 59 7.18 -2.32 10.22
C SER A 59 8.32 -1.30 10.24
N VAL A 60 8.16 -0.19 9.51
CA VAL A 60 9.15 0.88 9.48
C VAL A 60 9.25 1.58 10.85
N GLY A 61 8.10 1.76 11.53
CA GLY A 61 8.09 2.28 12.89
C GLY A 61 8.84 1.41 13.88
N GLN A 62 8.71 0.08 13.81
CA GLN A 62 9.49 -0.86 14.62
C GLN A 62 10.99 -0.79 14.30
N ILE A 63 11.37 -0.66 13.02
CA ILE A 63 12.75 -0.47 12.59
C ILE A 63 13.34 0.81 13.21
N HIS A 64 12.62 1.94 13.10
CA HIS A 64 13.08 3.21 13.68
C HIS A 64 13.18 3.15 15.20
N LYS A 65 12.18 2.60 15.88
CA LYS A 65 12.16 2.42 17.34
C LYS A 65 13.35 1.57 17.81
N HIS A 66 13.64 0.46 17.12
CA HIS A 66 14.79 -0.39 17.44
C HIS A 66 16.09 0.39 17.31
N SER A 67 16.28 1.14 16.22
CA SER A 67 17.45 1.96 15.98
C SER A 67 17.68 2.97 17.10
N VAL A 68 16.66 3.76 17.43
CA VAL A 68 16.77 4.79 18.49
C VAL A 68 17.11 4.15 19.84
N ASN A 69 16.50 3.01 20.18
CA ASN A 69 16.81 2.29 21.42
C ASN A 69 18.24 1.74 21.42
N LEU A 70 18.72 1.21 20.29
CA LEU A 70 20.11 0.78 20.15
C LEU A 70 21.08 1.96 20.35
N TYR A 71 20.80 3.11 19.73
CA TYR A 71 21.71 4.26 19.77
C TYR A 71 21.83 4.87 21.18
N LYS A 72 20.78 4.76 22.01
CA LYS A 72 20.81 5.18 23.44
C LYS A 72 21.87 4.42 24.25
N THR A 73 22.20 3.20 23.87
CA THR A 73 23.13 2.33 24.62
C THR A 73 24.49 2.13 23.96
N LEU A 74 24.61 2.52 22.69
CA LEU A 74 25.77 2.19 21.85
C LEU A 74 27.07 2.81 22.34
N GLU A 75 27.04 4.04 22.88
CA GLU A 75 28.20 4.71 23.46
C GLU A 75 28.74 3.94 24.66
N ALA A 76 27.86 3.54 25.57
CA ALA A 76 28.24 2.75 26.75
C ALA A 76 28.80 1.37 26.36
N GLU A 77 28.25 0.74 25.31
CA GLU A 77 28.71 -0.56 24.82
C GLU A 77 30.08 -0.49 24.15
N THR A 78 30.31 0.56 23.37
CA THR A 78 31.49 0.62 22.48
C THR A 78 32.61 1.54 23.02
N GLY A 79 32.30 2.42 23.97
CA GLY A 79 33.17 3.51 24.40
C GLY A 79 33.50 4.51 23.29
N GLN A 80 32.64 4.62 22.25
CA GLN A 80 32.74 5.60 21.19
C GLN A 80 31.57 6.58 21.30
N PRO A 81 31.81 7.88 21.51
CA PRO A 81 30.77 8.88 21.51
C PRO A 81 29.98 8.85 20.20
N VAL A 82 28.65 8.95 20.30
CA VAL A 82 27.74 8.99 19.16
C VAL A 82 27.06 10.36 18.97
N GLY A 83 27.25 11.24 19.97
CA GLY A 83 26.67 12.58 19.96
C GLY A 83 25.12 12.57 19.90
N PHE A 84 24.49 11.55 20.51
CA PHE A 84 23.03 11.45 20.53
C PHE A 84 22.45 12.40 21.56
N LYS A 85 21.60 13.32 21.07
CA LYS A 85 20.86 14.27 21.93
C LYS A 85 19.36 14.02 21.81
N ILE A 86 18.74 13.65 22.91
CA ILE A 86 17.29 13.49 23.03
C ILE A 86 16.72 14.85 23.40
N VAL A 87 16.22 15.59 22.41
CA VAL A 87 15.66 16.94 22.57
C VAL A 87 14.17 16.97 22.27
N SER A 88 13.56 15.84 21.97
CA SER A 88 12.22 15.65 21.44
C SER A 88 12.04 16.18 19.99
N ASN A 89 10.88 15.91 19.41
CA ASN A 89 10.46 16.41 18.11
C ASN A 89 9.00 16.85 18.19
N ILE A 90 8.72 18.05 17.73
CA ILE A 90 7.36 18.61 17.69
C ILE A 90 6.94 18.76 16.24
N ARG A 91 5.76 18.23 15.89
CA ARG A 91 5.13 18.40 14.59
C ARG A 91 3.89 19.28 14.72
N LEU A 92 3.84 20.37 13.98
CA LEU A 92 2.77 21.36 14.04
C LEU A 92 1.62 21.02 13.10
N ALA A 93 0.38 21.27 13.52
CA ALA A 93 -0.82 21.13 12.70
C ALA A 93 -1.52 22.48 12.54
N ARG A 94 -1.77 22.89 11.28
CA ARG A 94 -2.45 24.15 10.94
C ARG A 94 -3.83 23.92 10.33
N THR A 95 -4.08 22.71 9.79
CA THR A 95 -5.32 22.38 9.10
C THR A 95 -6.06 21.25 9.83
N PRO A 96 -7.40 21.18 9.72
CA PRO A 96 -8.18 20.08 10.28
C PRO A 96 -7.71 18.70 9.76
N ASP A 97 -7.40 18.59 8.47
CA ASP A 97 -6.94 17.34 7.89
C ASP A 97 -5.59 16.89 8.46
N ARG A 98 -4.66 17.83 8.68
CA ARG A 98 -3.39 17.55 9.36
C ARG A 98 -3.61 17.09 10.80
N TRP A 99 -4.58 17.69 11.49
CA TRP A 99 -4.94 17.26 12.82
C TRP A 99 -5.54 15.86 12.84
N ASP A 100 -6.44 15.57 11.89
CA ASP A 100 -7.01 14.23 11.74
C ASP A 100 -5.91 13.18 11.42
N GLU A 101 -4.92 13.51 10.57
CA GLU A 101 -3.72 12.67 10.34
C GLU A 101 -2.98 12.38 11.64
N PHE A 102 -2.73 13.40 12.47
CA PHE A 102 -2.00 13.22 13.73
C PHE A 102 -2.78 12.37 14.74
N MET A 103 -4.10 12.51 14.80
CA MET A 103 -4.93 11.67 15.66
C MET A 103 -4.98 10.22 15.17
N PHE A 104 -5.03 10.00 13.87
CA PHE A 104 -4.90 8.68 13.26
C PHE A 104 -3.53 8.07 13.57
N TYR A 105 -2.45 8.85 13.34
CA TYR A 105 -1.09 8.42 13.64
C TYR A 105 -0.90 8.04 15.11
N LYS A 106 -1.53 8.75 16.04
CA LYS A 106 -1.41 8.41 17.48
C LYS A 106 -1.82 6.96 17.75
N GLY A 107 -2.89 6.48 17.12
CA GLY A 107 -3.28 5.05 17.21
C GLY A 107 -2.24 4.10 16.63
N VAL A 108 -1.61 4.48 15.49
CA VAL A 108 -0.50 3.71 14.91
C VAL A 108 0.70 3.70 15.84
N ALA A 109 1.07 4.84 16.41
CA ALA A 109 2.17 4.98 17.38
C ALA A 109 1.97 4.11 18.62
N ASP A 110 0.75 4.08 19.16
CA ASP A 110 0.39 3.21 20.30
C ASP A 110 0.61 1.73 19.95
N THR A 111 0.25 1.31 18.72
CA THR A 111 0.48 -0.05 18.23
C THR A 111 1.97 -0.38 18.07
N ILE A 112 2.77 0.57 17.59
CA ILE A 112 4.24 0.45 17.49
C ILE A 112 4.87 0.46 18.89
N GLY A 113 4.21 1.07 19.87
CA GLY A 113 4.72 1.32 21.21
C GLY A 113 5.68 2.52 21.25
N VAL A 114 5.38 3.58 20.46
CA VAL A 114 6.06 4.87 20.47
C VAL A 114 5.23 5.87 21.25
N HIS A 115 5.88 6.57 22.22
CA HIS A 115 5.20 7.57 23.02
C HIS A 115 4.96 8.86 22.23
N VAL A 116 3.71 9.34 22.24
CA VAL A 116 3.29 10.57 21.57
C VAL A 116 2.44 11.42 22.49
N ASN A 117 2.88 12.64 22.77
CA ASN A 117 2.09 13.65 23.45
C ASN A 117 1.31 14.49 22.44
N VAL A 118 0.06 14.82 22.76
CA VAL A 118 -0.78 15.74 22.01
C VAL A 118 -0.73 17.09 22.73
N LEU A 119 -0.35 18.16 22.01
CA LEU A 119 -0.09 19.48 22.55
C LEU A 119 -1.07 20.52 22.00
N LYS A 120 -1.52 21.39 22.91
CA LYS A 120 -2.22 22.63 22.55
C LYS A 120 -1.20 23.70 22.11
N PRO A 121 -1.58 24.73 21.35
CA PRO A 121 -0.67 25.80 20.90
C PRO A 121 0.11 26.46 22.05
N GLN A 122 -0.53 26.69 23.20
CA GLN A 122 0.15 27.26 24.36
C GLN A 122 1.26 26.37 24.91
N GLN A 123 1.05 25.04 24.93
CA GLN A 123 2.08 24.08 25.36
C GLN A 123 3.24 24.02 24.36
N VAL A 124 2.97 24.22 23.07
CA VAL A 124 4.04 24.39 22.06
C VAL A 124 4.88 25.63 22.39
N LYS A 125 4.25 26.76 22.73
CA LYS A 125 4.94 28.00 23.13
C LYS A 125 5.83 27.83 24.37
N GLU A 126 5.38 27.03 25.34
CA GLU A 126 6.16 26.72 26.57
C GLU A 126 7.42 25.89 26.25
N ILE A 127 7.30 24.89 25.36
CA ILE A 127 8.43 24.04 24.94
C ILE A 127 9.35 24.79 23.95
N TRP A 128 8.78 25.62 23.11
CA TRP A 128 9.45 26.35 22.05
C TRP A 128 9.20 27.88 22.13
N PRO A 129 9.82 28.59 23.10
CA PRO A 129 9.51 30.00 23.37
C PRO A 129 9.72 30.98 22.19
N LEU A 130 10.62 30.64 21.27
CA LEU A 130 10.91 31.45 20.08
C LEU A 130 9.92 31.20 18.93
N CYS A 131 8.98 30.25 19.06
CA CYS A 131 7.99 29.90 18.06
C CYS A 131 6.78 30.85 18.13
N ASN A 132 6.33 31.36 17.00
CA ASN A 132 4.99 31.95 16.86
C ASN A 132 3.98 30.79 16.75
N VAL A 133 2.93 30.80 17.57
CA VAL A 133 1.90 29.76 17.62
C VAL A 133 0.59 30.15 16.93
N ASP A 134 0.53 31.34 16.34
CA ASP A 134 -0.66 31.85 15.66
C ASP A 134 -1.06 30.92 14.50
N GLY A 135 -2.35 30.65 14.40
CA GLY A 135 -2.93 29.78 13.37
C GLY A 135 -2.64 28.30 13.55
N LEU A 136 -2.08 27.86 14.70
CA LEU A 136 -1.96 26.45 15.02
C LEU A 136 -3.25 25.87 15.61
N ILE A 137 -3.65 24.69 15.19
CA ILE A 137 -4.68 23.88 15.83
C ILE A 137 -4.08 23.14 17.03
N GLY A 138 -2.86 22.63 16.90
CA GLY A 138 -2.10 21.91 17.90
C GLY A 138 -0.82 21.32 17.35
N ALA A 139 -0.28 20.38 18.09
CA ALA A 139 0.92 19.66 17.70
C ALA A 139 0.94 18.25 18.28
N ILE A 140 1.80 17.40 17.74
CA ILE A 140 2.23 16.17 18.41
C ILE A 140 3.71 16.27 18.76
N GLN A 141 4.09 15.63 19.87
CA GLN A 141 5.47 15.57 20.35
C GLN A 141 5.91 14.13 20.53
N HIS A 142 7.10 13.80 20.04
CA HIS A 142 7.81 12.56 20.34
C HIS A 142 8.94 12.86 21.34
N PRO A 143 8.78 12.52 22.61
CA PRO A 143 9.78 12.83 23.64
C PRO A 143 11.13 12.15 23.44
N ASP A 144 11.12 10.96 22.83
CA ASP A 144 12.32 10.13 22.59
C ASP A 144 13.09 10.48 21.33
N ASP A 145 12.55 11.37 20.49
CA ASP A 145 13.22 11.85 19.27
C ASP A 145 14.36 12.82 19.61
N GLY A 146 15.26 12.96 18.64
CA GLY A 146 16.35 13.89 18.71
C GLY A 146 17.20 13.87 17.47
N TYR A 147 18.48 14.03 17.67
CA TYR A 147 19.47 13.95 16.60
C TYR A 147 20.78 13.34 17.07
N ILE A 148 21.59 12.87 16.15
CA ILE A 148 22.85 12.16 16.39
C ILE A 148 23.91 12.64 15.39
N GLN A 149 25.18 12.41 15.69
CA GLN A 149 26.27 12.65 14.74
C GLN A 149 26.42 11.42 13.82
N PRO A 150 26.07 11.51 12.51
CA PRO A 150 26.03 10.34 11.64
C PRO A 150 27.37 9.62 11.47
N ALA A 151 28.44 10.38 11.39
CA ALA A 151 29.80 9.82 11.27
C ALA A 151 30.21 9.08 12.55
N ASP A 152 29.99 9.67 13.72
CA ASP A 152 30.32 9.08 15.02
C ASP A 152 29.50 7.83 15.30
N LEU A 153 28.20 7.85 14.99
CA LEU A 153 27.34 6.67 15.03
C LEU A 153 27.93 5.53 14.19
N THR A 154 28.35 5.84 12.96
CA THR A 154 28.92 4.83 12.07
C THR A 154 30.21 4.25 12.64
N GLN A 155 31.09 5.07 13.22
CA GLN A 155 32.30 4.62 13.89
C GLN A 155 32.02 3.76 15.12
N ALA A 156 31.00 4.11 15.92
CA ALA A 156 30.57 3.32 17.07
C ALA A 156 30.08 1.92 16.65
N LEU A 157 29.22 1.84 15.64
CA LEU A 157 28.77 0.57 15.07
C LEU A 157 29.94 -0.25 14.52
N ALA A 158 30.89 0.40 13.82
CA ALA A 158 32.09 -0.25 13.28
C ALA A 158 32.99 -0.81 14.39
N LYS A 159 33.18 -0.05 15.48
CA LYS A 159 33.94 -0.48 16.64
C LYS A 159 33.27 -1.68 17.33
N GLY A 160 31.95 -1.60 17.53
CA GLY A 160 31.16 -2.69 18.08
C GLY A 160 31.19 -3.95 17.25
N ALA A 161 31.19 -3.86 15.90
CA ALA A 161 31.33 -5.00 15.00
C ALA A 161 32.76 -5.63 15.09
N ARG A 162 33.83 -4.78 15.02
CA ARG A 162 35.20 -5.24 15.12
C ARG A 162 35.52 -5.93 16.44
N SER A 163 34.99 -5.43 17.56
CA SER A 163 35.21 -6.05 18.87
C SER A 163 34.61 -7.46 18.99
N ARG A 164 33.73 -7.82 18.03
CA ARG A 164 33.10 -9.14 17.88
C ARG A 164 33.69 -9.98 16.73
N GLY A 165 34.82 -9.54 16.14
CA GLY A 165 35.58 -10.29 15.13
C GLY A 165 35.22 -9.96 13.67
N ALA A 166 34.34 -9.01 13.39
CA ALA A 166 34.05 -8.55 12.03
C ALA A 166 35.24 -7.82 11.39
N GLU A 167 35.50 -8.05 10.10
CA GLU A 167 36.54 -7.37 9.33
C GLU A 167 35.95 -6.22 8.51
N ILE A 168 36.66 -5.08 8.45
CA ILE A 168 36.29 -3.92 7.63
C ILE A 168 37.47 -3.53 6.74
N ASN A 169 37.28 -3.66 5.43
CA ASN A 169 38.24 -3.30 4.39
C ASN A 169 37.81 -2.00 3.70
N ARG A 170 38.49 -0.92 4.04
CA ARG A 170 38.32 0.39 3.39
C ARG A 170 39.20 0.50 2.14
N ASN A 171 38.89 1.47 1.28
CA ASN A 171 39.59 1.69 0.02
C ASN A 171 39.71 0.39 -0.81
N THR A 172 38.59 -0.36 -0.85
CA THR A 172 38.48 -1.66 -1.50
C THR A 172 37.22 -1.66 -2.34
N THR A 173 37.37 -1.56 -3.66
CA THR A 173 36.27 -1.41 -4.61
C THR A 173 35.82 -2.76 -5.15
N VAL A 174 34.55 -3.09 -5.00
CA VAL A 174 33.94 -4.27 -5.66
C VAL A 174 33.82 -4.00 -7.16
N THR A 175 34.37 -4.89 -7.96
CA THR A 175 34.40 -4.80 -9.44
C THR A 175 33.45 -5.82 -10.11
N ALA A 176 33.22 -6.98 -9.47
CA ALA A 176 32.30 -8.02 -9.95
C ALA A 176 31.75 -8.86 -8.81
N ILE A 177 30.57 -9.44 -9.03
CA ILE A 177 29.95 -10.42 -8.15
C ILE A 177 29.46 -11.58 -9.02
N ALA A 178 29.95 -12.78 -8.77
CA ALA A 178 29.61 -13.95 -9.58
C ALA A 178 29.31 -15.17 -8.70
N ARG A 179 28.50 -16.08 -9.21
CA ARG A 179 28.21 -17.35 -8.53
C ARG A 179 29.16 -18.43 -8.99
N ALA A 180 29.89 -19.04 -8.06
CA ALA A 180 30.76 -20.16 -8.33
C ALA A 180 29.93 -21.43 -8.63
N ARG A 181 30.54 -22.43 -9.26
CA ARG A 181 29.92 -23.74 -9.52
C ARG A 181 29.55 -24.48 -8.22
N SER A 182 30.27 -24.23 -7.12
CA SER A 182 29.96 -24.74 -5.79
C SER A 182 28.66 -24.19 -5.18
N GLY A 183 28.12 -23.11 -5.77
CA GLY A 183 26.94 -22.40 -5.27
C GLY A 183 27.23 -21.20 -4.36
N GLU A 184 28.48 -21.02 -3.97
CA GLU A 184 28.96 -19.85 -3.24
C GLU A 184 29.02 -18.60 -4.13
N TRP A 185 29.05 -17.42 -3.51
CA TRP A 185 29.31 -16.16 -4.20
C TRP A 185 30.82 -15.81 -4.17
N VAL A 186 31.30 -15.22 -5.23
CA VAL A 186 32.64 -14.65 -5.35
C VAL A 186 32.50 -13.15 -5.54
N VAL A 187 32.96 -12.39 -4.56
CA VAL A 187 33.04 -10.93 -4.61
C VAL A 187 34.45 -10.55 -5.03
N THR A 188 34.64 -10.10 -6.27
CA THR A 188 35.90 -9.64 -6.82
C THR A 188 36.08 -8.16 -6.50
N THR A 189 37.25 -7.82 -5.96
CA THR A 189 37.64 -6.45 -5.64
C THR A 189 38.95 -6.06 -6.33
N ASP A 190 39.28 -4.78 -6.32
CA ASP A 190 40.56 -4.26 -6.78
C ASP A 190 41.78 -4.76 -5.95
N LYS A 191 41.50 -5.49 -4.84
CA LYS A 191 42.54 -6.07 -3.95
C LYS A 191 42.52 -7.59 -3.84
N GLY A 192 41.68 -8.25 -4.63
CA GLY A 192 41.53 -9.70 -4.62
C GLY A 192 40.08 -10.15 -4.46
N GLU A 193 39.90 -11.45 -4.28
CA GLU A 193 38.58 -12.09 -4.23
C GLU A 193 38.20 -12.54 -2.82
N ILE A 194 36.93 -12.49 -2.50
CA ILE A 194 36.34 -13.05 -1.28
C ILE A 194 35.23 -14.02 -1.67
N ARG A 195 35.37 -15.28 -1.28
CA ARG A 195 34.29 -16.29 -1.42
C ARG A 195 33.37 -16.19 -0.21
N CYS A 196 32.05 -16.25 -0.42
CA CYS A 196 31.10 -16.15 0.69
C CYS A 196 29.79 -16.91 0.43
N GLU A 197 29.10 -17.25 1.53
CA GLU A 197 27.75 -17.85 1.45
C GLU A 197 26.70 -16.78 1.09
N HIS A 198 26.82 -15.58 1.65
CA HIS A 198 25.85 -14.50 1.50
C HIS A 198 26.53 -13.20 1.06
N VAL A 199 25.85 -12.45 0.18
CA VAL A 199 26.19 -11.07 -0.21
C VAL A 199 25.10 -10.14 0.25
N VAL A 200 25.46 -9.04 0.93
CA VAL A 200 24.53 -7.97 1.30
C VAL A 200 24.95 -6.69 0.59
N ALA A 201 24.09 -6.16 -0.27
CA ALA A 201 24.28 -4.85 -0.88
C ALA A 201 23.68 -3.76 0.01
N ALA A 202 24.51 -2.79 0.43
CA ALA A 202 24.13 -1.60 1.20
C ALA A 202 24.86 -0.36 0.65
N THR A 203 24.77 -0.20 -0.68
CA THR A 203 25.65 0.68 -1.47
C THR A 203 25.04 2.06 -1.73
N GLY A 204 23.83 2.31 -1.20
CA GLY A 204 23.16 3.61 -1.23
C GLY A 204 22.98 4.13 -2.65
N ASN A 205 23.61 5.25 -3.00
CA ASN A 205 23.48 5.84 -4.34
C ASN A 205 24.01 4.92 -5.46
N PHE A 206 24.86 3.95 -5.14
CA PHE A 206 25.39 2.97 -6.10
C PHE A 206 24.57 1.68 -6.23
N ALA A 207 23.37 1.61 -5.63
CA ALA A 207 22.52 0.42 -5.60
C ALA A 207 22.24 -0.19 -6.98
N ARG A 208 21.94 0.62 -8.00
CA ARG A 208 21.71 0.13 -9.36
C ARG A 208 22.95 -0.51 -9.97
N ARG A 209 24.14 0.10 -9.75
CA ARG A 209 25.40 -0.45 -10.24
C ARG A 209 25.72 -1.80 -9.58
N THR A 210 25.57 -1.89 -8.27
CA THR A 210 25.81 -3.13 -7.53
C THR A 210 24.78 -4.20 -7.91
N GLY A 211 23.51 -3.83 -8.05
CA GLY A 211 22.47 -4.72 -8.56
C GLY A 211 22.77 -5.28 -9.95
N ALA A 212 23.24 -4.43 -10.86
CA ALA A 212 23.60 -4.84 -12.22
C ALA A 212 24.73 -5.89 -12.26
N MET A 213 25.63 -5.93 -11.28
CA MET A 213 26.68 -6.96 -11.18
C MET A 213 26.10 -8.37 -10.99
N VAL A 214 24.89 -8.47 -10.48
CA VAL A 214 24.16 -9.73 -10.28
C VAL A 214 22.90 -9.84 -11.15
N GLY A 215 22.74 -8.99 -12.15
CA GLY A 215 21.63 -9.01 -13.11
C GLY A 215 20.33 -8.39 -12.58
N LEU A 216 20.35 -7.58 -11.52
CA LEU A 216 19.19 -6.93 -10.96
C LEU A 216 19.09 -5.46 -11.38
N ASP A 217 17.92 -5.02 -11.82
CA ASP A 217 17.59 -3.60 -11.96
C ASP A 217 16.93 -3.11 -10.66
N VAL A 218 17.76 -2.65 -9.73
CA VAL A 218 17.29 -2.18 -8.41
C VAL A 218 16.66 -0.79 -8.56
N PRO A 219 15.40 -0.55 -8.17
CA PRO A 219 14.69 0.71 -8.40
C PRO A 219 15.09 1.79 -7.40
N VAL A 220 16.37 2.18 -7.43
CA VAL A 220 16.96 3.22 -6.56
C VAL A 220 17.67 4.26 -7.42
N ILE A 221 17.18 5.49 -7.42
CA ILE A 221 17.82 6.64 -8.07
C ILE A 221 17.86 7.78 -7.05
N PRO A 222 19.01 8.39 -6.80
CA PRO A 222 19.13 9.49 -5.84
C PRO A 222 18.34 10.73 -6.28
N VAL A 223 17.87 11.48 -5.28
CA VAL A 223 17.28 12.82 -5.46
C VAL A 223 18.19 13.82 -4.72
N GLU A 224 18.26 15.06 -5.20
CA GLU A 224 18.87 16.14 -4.43
C GLU A 224 18.12 16.39 -3.14
N HIS A 225 18.86 16.62 -2.08
CA HIS A 225 18.31 17.06 -0.79
C HIS A 225 19.21 18.11 -0.20
N GLN A 226 18.64 19.24 0.15
CA GLN A 226 19.41 20.35 0.68
C GLN A 226 18.88 20.87 2.01
N TYR A 227 19.76 21.46 2.78
CA TYR A 227 19.43 22.19 3.98
C TYR A 227 20.33 23.40 4.17
N ILE A 228 19.81 24.42 4.84
CA ILE A 228 20.51 25.66 5.17
C ILE A 228 21.13 25.51 6.55
N VAL A 229 22.38 25.92 6.68
CA VAL A 229 23.05 26.16 7.95
C VAL A 229 23.11 27.68 8.15
N TYR A 230 22.48 28.16 9.22
CA TYR A 230 22.49 29.56 9.57
C TYR A 230 23.68 29.91 10.48
N GLU A 231 24.06 31.17 10.48
CA GLU A 231 24.97 31.77 11.47
C GLU A 231 24.34 31.76 12.88
N GLU A 232 25.08 32.22 13.87
CA GLU A 232 24.58 32.31 15.25
C GLU A 232 23.41 33.31 15.35
N SER A 233 22.35 32.91 16.08
CA SER A 233 21.18 33.72 16.38
C SER A 233 21.37 34.46 17.71
N ALA A 234 21.24 35.76 17.69
CA ALA A 234 21.29 36.58 18.89
C ALA A 234 20.18 36.22 19.89
N GLU A 235 18.97 35.95 19.38
CA GLU A 235 17.80 35.58 20.18
C GLU A 235 17.97 34.19 20.80
N LEU A 236 18.49 33.22 20.05
CA LEU A 236 18.78 31.90 20.58
C LEU A 236 19.88 31.96 21.66
N LYS A 237 20.92 32.71 21.40
CA LYS A 237 22.00 32.96 22.37
C LYS A 237 21.47 33.59 23.67
N ALA A 238 20.64 34.64 23.55
CA ALA A 238 20.00 35.27 24.70
C ALA A 238 19.08 34.28 25.47
N TYR A 239 18.32 33.45 24.75
CA TYR A 239 17.50 32.41 25.35
C TYR A 239 18.35 31.40 26.15
N ARG A 240 19.44 30.91 25.57
CA ARG A 240 20.38 29.95 26.21
C ARG A 240 21.09 30.59 27.41
N GLN A 241 21.48 31.83 27.34
CA GLN A 241 22.12 32.57 28.48
C GLN A 241 21.18 32.76 29.68
N LYS A 242 19.88 32.82 29.45
CA LYS A 242 18.83 32.86 30.49
C LYS A 242 18.53 31.49 31.08
N GLY A 243 19.30 30.44 30.77
CA GLY A 243 19.09 29.08 31.27
C GLY A 243 18.12 28.27 30.42
N GLY A 244 17.76 28.74 29.21
CA GLY A 244 16.93 27.99 28.29
C GLY A 244 17.57 26.65 27.91
N ARG A 245 16.75 25.60 27.79
CA ARG A 245 17.22 24.27 27.35
C ARG A 245 17.39 24.27 25.83
N GLU A 246 18.12 23.26 25.30
CA GLU A 246 18.16 23.00 23.87
C GLU A 246 16.76 22.74 23.35
N LEU A 247 16.39 23.42 22.24
CA LEU A 247 15.04 23.35 21.71
C LEU A 247 14.79 22.03 21.00
N ALA A 248 13.55 21.56 21.07
CA ALA A 248 13.11 20.38 20.33
C ALA A 248 13.29 20.57 18.82
N VAL A 249 13.48 19.48 18.06
CA VAL A 249 13.35 19.53 16.62
C VAL A 249 11.93 19.98 16.26
N LEU A 250 11.79 21.07 15.52
CA LEU A 250 10.50 21.59 15.08
C LEU A 250 10.24 21.14 13.64
N ARG A 251 9.04 20.63 13.37
CA ARG A 251 8.57 20.32 12.02
C ARG A 251 7.26 21.04 11.75
N GLU A 252 7.18 21.71 10.63
CA GLU A 252 5.94 22.29 10.11
C GLU A 252 5.61 21.62 8.77
N PRO A 253 4.93 20.44 8.81
CA PRO A 253 4.70 19.62 7.63
C PRO A 253 3.90 20.34 6.56
N ASP A 254 2.93 21.20 6.95
CA ASP A 254 2.11 21.99 6.03
C ASP A 254 2.93 23.06 5.26
N GLN A 255 4.18 23.30 5.67
CA GLN A 255 5.16 24.15 4.99
C GLN A 255 6.41 23.38 4.54
N SER A 256 6.37 22.07 4.69
CA SER A 256 7.37 21.11 4.18
C SER A 256 8.80 21.35 4.67
N TYR A 257 8.99 21.68 5.95
CA TYR A 257 10.33 21.85 6.52
C TYR A 257 10.48 21.29 7.94
N TYR A 258 11.73 21.05 8.32
CA TYR A 258 12.16 20.87 9.70
C TYR A 258 13.19 21.93 10.09
N LEU A 259 13.25 22.25 11.40
CA LEU A 259 14.17 23.20 11.99
C LEU A 259 14.76 22.62 13.28
N ARG A 260 16.06 22.75 13.50
CA ARG A 260 16.72 22.42 14.77
C ARG A 260 17.85 23.38 15.11
N GLU A 261 18.21 23.43 16.40
CA GLU A 261 19.46 24.08 16.82
C GLU A 261 20.69 23.37 16.21
N GLU A 262 21.67 24.16 15.79
CA GLU A 262 23.01 23.70 15.49
C GLU A 262 24.00 24.67 16.17
N ARG A 263 24.57 24.22 17.29
CA ARG A 263 25.31 25.09 18.20
C ARG A 263 24.45 26.26 18.72
N LEU A 264 24.71 27.50 18.31
CA LEU A 264 23.91 28.68 18.61
C LEU A 264 23.24 29.28 17.36
N GLY A 265 23.24 28.53 16.26
CA GLY A 265 22.52 28.82 15.01
C GLY A 265 21.45 27.77 14.73
N TRP A 266 21.06 27.65 13.46
CA TRP A 266 19.98 26.80 13.04
C TRP A 266 20.36 25.93 11.85
N ILE A 267 19.74 24.76 11.73
CA ILE A 267 19.59 24.01 10.47
C ILE A 267 18.14 24.02 10.07
N LEU A 268 17.85 24.49 8.85
CA LEU A 268 16.55 24.42 8.19
C LEU A 268 16.65 23.47 6.99
N GLY A 269 15.89 22.39 6.98
CA GLY A 269 15.87 21.46 5.87
C GLY A 269 14.46 21.21 5.36
N PRO A 270 14.13 21.62 4.14
CA PRO A 270 12.87 21.33 3.48
C PRO A 270 12.89 20.00 2.73
N TYR A 271 11.71 19.60 2.27
CA TYR A 271 11.50 18.67 1.17
C TYR A 271 10.80 19.44 0.06
N GLU A 272 11.59 20.17 -0.73
CA GLU A 272 11.12 21.14 -1.66
C GLU A 272 10.61 20.53 -2.98
N ALA A 273 9.62 21.14 -3.57
CA ALA A 273 9.20 20.82 -4.92
C ALA A 273 10.30 21.19 -5.94
N GLY A 274 10.45 20.39 -6.99
CA GLY A 274 11.43 20.64 -8.05
C GLY A 274 12.84 20.10 -7.76
N ALA A 275 13.06 19.40 -6.65
CA ALA A 275 14.32 18.70 -6.42
C ALA A 275 14.50 17.58 -7.47
N PRO A 276 15.58 17.62 -8.30
CA PRO A 276 15.73 16.68 -9.40
C PRO A 276 16.32 15.34 -8.94
N ALA A 277 15.89 14.27 -9.61
CA ALA A 277 16.60 13.00 -9.56
C ALA A 277 17.96 13.15 -10.23
N ARG A 278 18.98 12.57 -9.61
CA ARG A 278 20.35 12.62 -10.09
C ARG A 278 20.90 11.24 -10.41
N PHE A 279 21.84 11.19 -11.35
CA PHE A 279 22.54 9.95 -11.68
C PHE A 279 21.63 8.82 -12.15
N ALA A 280 20.55 9.12 -12.88
CA ALA A 280 19.66 8.12 -13.44
C ALA A 280 20.36 7.08 -14.33
N ASP A 281 21.47 7.47 -14.97
CA ASP A 281 22.33 6.61 -15.80
C ASP A 281 23.52 6.01 -15.03
N GLY A 282 23.58 6.23 -13.72
CA GLY A 282 24.63 5.72 -12.82
C GLY A 282 25.45 6.82 -12.19
N VAL A 283 25.88 6.58 -10.97
CA VAL A 283 26.72 7.50 -10.21
C VAL A 283 28.14 7.46 -10.76
N PRO A 284 28.77 8.61 -11.11
CA PRO A 284 30.16 8.65 -11.57
C PRO A 284 31.11 8.05 -10.55
N GLU A 285 32.20 7.41 -11.01
CA GLU A 285 33.16 6.76 -10.11
C GLU A 285 33.88 7.72 -9.18
N TRP A 286 34.14 8.94 -9.67
CA TRP A 286 34.79 9.99 -8.88
C TRP A 286 33.91 10.53 -7.75
N PHE A 287 32.58 10.39 -7.86
CA PHE A 287 31.62 10.95 -6.88
C PHE A 287 31.73 10.23 -5.52
N GLY A 288 32.02 10.99 -4.49
CA GLY A 288 32.15 10.52 -3.11
C GLY A 288 32.73 11.61 -2.24
N LYS A 289 32.11 11.90 -1.11
CA LYS A 289 32.30 13.09 -0.29
C LYS A 289 32.17 14.39 -1.10
N SER A 290 31.25 14.37 -2.07
CA SER A 290 30.96 15.51 -2.95
C SER A 290 29.52 15.95 -2.73
N LEU A 291 29.29 17.23 -2.88
CA LEU A 291 27.98 17.88 -2.84
C LEU A 291 27.65 18.45 -4.21
N PHE A 292 26.41 18.80 -4.41
CA PHE A 292 25.94 19.63 -5.51
C PHE A 292 25.99 21.10 -5.08
N ASP A 293 25.91 22.00 -6.03
CA ASP A 293 25.74 23.44 -5.75
C ASP A 293 24.39 23.65 -5.03
N GLY A 294 24.35 24.58 -4.10
CA GLY A 294 23.13 24.96 -3.40
C GLY A 294 22.18 25.72 -4.34
N ASP A 295 20.90 25.44 -4.28
CA ASP A 295 19.83 26.11 -5.03
C ASP A 295 18.94 26.90 -4.05
N LEU A 296 19.26 28.16 -3.86
CA LEU A 296 18.55 29.03 -2.93
C LEU A 296 17.13 29.32 -3.39
N ASP A 297 16.89 29.42 -4.70
CA ASP A 297 15.56 29.75 -5.23
C ASP A 297 14.51 28.69 -4.82
N ARG A 298 14.89 27.42 -4.82
CA ARG A 298 14.01 26.33 -4.32
C ARG A 298 13.78 26.42 -2.80
N LEU A 299 14.67 27.06 -2.05
CA LEU A 299 14.59 27.17 -0.58
C LEU A 299 13.79 28.37 -0.10
N VAL A 300 13.72 29.45 -0.88
CA VAL A 300 13.07 30.73 -0.49
C VAL A 300 11.67 30.54 0.09
N PRO A 301 10.73 29.79 -0.50
CA PRO A 301 9.38 29.65 0.07
C PRO A 301 9.38 29.04 1.49
N HIS A 302 10.30 28.12 1.74
CA HIS A 302 10.46 27.44 3.04
C HIS A 302 11.15 28.35 4.07
N VAL A 303 12.13 29.14 3.64
CA VAL A 303 12.79 30.17 4.46
C VAL A 303 11.77 31.18 4.96
N GLU A 304 10.99 31.76 4.07
CA GLU A 304 9.93 32.72 4.42
C GLU A 304 8.88 32.11 5.36
N ALA A 305 8.48 30.87 5.12
CA ALA A 305 7.55 30.16 6.00
C ALA A 305 8.15 29.96 7.40
N ALA A 306 9.42 29.54 7.47
CA ALA A 306 10.13 29.34 8.72
C ALA A 306 10.35 30.67 9.48
N GLN A 307 10.65 31.77 8.79
CA GLN A 307 10.77 33.10 9.41
C GLN A 307 9.44 33.58 9.99
N ARG A 308 8.29 33.32 9.35
CA ARG A 308 6.97 33.61 9.93
C ARG A 308 6.71 32.80 11.20
N ARG A 309 7.19 31.56 11.26
CA ARG A 309 7.02 30.65 12.41
C ARG A 309 8.02 30.94 13.52
N VAL A 310 9.25 31.23 13.17
CA VAL A 310 10.36 31.53 14.08
C VAL A 310 11.02 32.85 13.64
N PRO A 311 10.51 34.01 14.09
CA PRO A 311 10.99 35.32 13.62
C PRO A 311 12.50 35.57 13.82
N ALA A 312 13.10 34.91 14.80
CA ALA A 312 14.56 34.97 15.02
C ALA A 312 15.39 34.55 13.79
N LEU A 313 14.84 33.76 12.87
CA LEU A 313 15.52 33.37 11.62
C LEU A 313 15.71 34.53 10.65
N ALA A 314 14.85 35.58 10.69
CA ALA A 314 14.96 36.73 9.80
C ALA A 314 16.22 37.59 10.07
N ASN A 315 16.78 37.46 11.28
CA ASN A 315 17.98 38.19 11.71
C ASN A 315 19.28 37.37 11.57
N CYS A 316 19.19 36.14 11.02
CA CYS A 316 20.35 35.27 10.87
C CYS A 316 20.86 35.22 9.43
N GLY A 317 22.16 35.38 9.26
CA GLY A 317 22.82 35.15 7.96
C GLY A 317 22.82 33.65 7.60
N ILE A 318 22.84 33.36 6.30
CA ILE A 318 23.08 32.00 5.78
C ILE A 318 24.58 31.76 5.78
N LYS A 319 25.02 30.74 6.52
CA LYS A 319 26.43 30.34 6.58
C LYS A 319 26.79 29.39 5.46
N ASP A 320 25.92 28.43 5.15
CA ASP A 320 26.20 27.40 4.14
C ASP A 320 24.89 26.76 3.66
N ILE A 321 24.90 26.22 2.45
CA ILE A 321 23.85 25.36 1.89
C ILE A 321 24.46 24.02 1.56
N VAL A 322 24.03 22.98 2.26
CA VAL A 322 24.47 21.61 2.01
C VAL A 322 23.45 20.96 1.08
N ASN A 323 23.85 20.65 -0.15
CA ASN A 323 23.05 19.97 -1.15
C ASN A 323 23.72 18.66 -1.58
N GLY A 324 23.14 17.51 -1.24
CA GLY A 324 23.71 16.22 -1.52
C GLY A 324 22.72 15.17 -1.98
N PRO A 325 23.20 14.06 -2.56
CA PRO A 325 22.32 12.99 -3.00
C PRO A 325 21.78 12.20 -1.82
N ILE A 326 20.46 12.01 -1.82
CA ILE A 326 19.76 11.10 -0.91
C ILE A 326 19.24 9.91 -1.72
N SER A 327 19.51 8.69 -1.26
CA SER A 327 19.10 7.46 -1.93
C SER A 327 17.58 7.25 -1.82
N TYR A 328 16.88 7.11 -2.94
CA TYR A 328 15.41 7.11 -3.00
C TYR A 328 14.86 5.93 -3.79
N THR A 329 13.70 5.45 -3.38
CA THR A 329 12.85 4.44 -4.05
C THR A 329 11.53 5.07 -4.49
N PRO A 330 10.76 4.44 -5.40
CA PRO A 330 9.51 5.01 -5.89
C PRO A 330 8.43 5.28 -4.84
N ASP A 331 8.45 4.59 -3.71
CA ASP A 331 7.55 4.79 -2.58
C ASP A 331 8.20 5.43 -1.35
N GLY A 332 9.49 5.81 -1.45
CA GLY A 332 10.25 6.40 -0.35
C GLY A 332 10.65 5.44 0.77
N THR A 333 10.24 4.17 0.69
CA THR A 333 10.54 3.14 1.68
C THR A 333 11.75 2.32 1.25
N ALA A 334 12.66 2.04 2.16
CA ALA A 334 13.87 1.29 1.87
C ALA A 334 13.59 -0.14 1.35
N LEU A 335 14.54 -0.70 0.62
CA LEU A 335 14.56 -2.09 0.18
C LEU A 335 15.36 -2.91 1.20
N VAL A 336 14.68 -3.65 2.07
CA VAL A 336 15.32 -4.49 3.10
C VAL A 336 14.78 -5.91 3.01
N GLY A 337 15.60 -6.83 2.51
CA GLY A 337 15.19 -8.22 2.35
C GLY A 337 15.97 -8.98 1.28
N PRO A 338 15.52 -10.18 0.90
CA PRO A 338 16.16 -10.99 -0.13
C PRO A 338 15.98 -10.37 -1.52
N ALA A 339 17.01 -10.46 -2.33
CA ALA A 339 16.90 -10.16 -3.76
C ALA A 339 15.98 -11.20 -4.44
N TRP A 340 15.28 -10.76 -5.48
CA TRP A 340 14.49 -11.67 -6.33
C TRP A 340 15.38 -12.50 -7.24
N ASP A 341 14.92 -13.68 -7.62
CA ASP A 341 15.57 -14.63 -8.53
C ASP A 341 16.95 -15.14 -8.11
N LEU A 342 17.46 -14.67 -6.97
CA LEU A 342 18.79 -15.03 -6.46
C LEU A 342 18.68 -15.62 -5.04
N ARG A 343 19.49 -16.63 -4.76
CA ARG A 343 19.65 -17.18 -3.41
C ARG A 343 20.83 -16.50 -2.71
N ASN A 344 20.66 -16.16 -1.44
CA ASN A 344 21.70 -15.63 -0.58
C ASN A 344 22.28 -14.28 -1.02
N VAL A 345 21.56 -13.52 -1.84
CA VAL A 345 21.79 -12.10 -2.12
C VAL A 345 20.73 -11.28 -1.42
N TRP A 346 21.13 -10.24 -0.72
CA TRP A 346 20.30 -9.44 0.14
C TRP A 346 20.49 -7.96 -0.15
N LEU A 347 19.42 -7.20 -0.06
CA LEU A 347 19.41 -5.76 -0.28
C LEU A 347 19.10 -5.02 1.03
N SER A 348 19.83 -3.95 1.28
CA SER A 348 19.52 -2.91 2.26
C SER A 348 19.82 -1.55 1.62
N GLU A 349 18.94 -1.15 0.70
CA GLU A 349 19.17 -0.04 -0.23
C GLU A 349 18.04 0.99 -0.20
N GLY A 350 18.25 2.18 -0.79
CA GLY A 350 17.20 3.19 -0.95
C GLY A 350 16.72 3.82 0.35
N HIS A 351 17.61 3.95 1.33
CA HIS A 351 17.28 4.52 2.64
C HIS A 351 17.23 6.05 2.62
N SER A 352 16.06 6.63 2.44
CA SER A 352 15.85 8.08 2.56
C SER A 352 16.04 8.60 4.00
N PHE A 353 15.69 7.79 5.00
CA PHE A 353 15.92 8.03 6.44
C PHE A 353 16.98 7.09 7.02
N GLY A 354 18.11 6.95 6.32
CA GLY A 354 19.12 5.94 6.61
C GLY A 354 19.69 6.01 8.02
N ILE A 355 19.88 7.20 8.58
CA ILE A 355 20.42 7.35 9.95
C ILE A 355 19.45 6.74 10.97
N THR A 356 18.16 7.02 10.83
CA THR A 356 17.13 6.48 11.74
C THR A 356 16.89 4.98 11.51
N ALA A 357 17.02 4.50 10.27
CA ALA A 357 16.67 3.12 9.92
C ALA A 357 17.82 2.10 10.12
N ALA A 358 19.08 2.54 10.11
CA ALA A 358 20.25 1.65 9.98
C ALA A 358 20.33 0.54 11.04
N GLY A 359 20.11 0.86 12.30
CA GLY A 359 20.15 -0.12 13.40
C GLY A 359 19.07 -1.18 13.27
N GLY A 360 17.83 -0.75 13.00
CA GLY A 360 16.68 -1.64 12.91
C GLY A 360 16.64 -2.43 11.60
N SER A 361 17.03 -1.84 10.48
CA SER A 361 17.18 -2.56 9.21
C SER A 361 18.24 -3.64 9.32
N GLY A 362 19.39 -3.32 9.92
CA GLY A 362 20.43 -4.28 10.22
C GLY A 362 19.93 -5.42 11.11
N TRP A 363 19.19 -5.09 12.16
CA TRP A 363 18.59 -6.09 13.05
C TRP A 363 17.68 -7.07 12.29
N GLN A 364 16.70 -6.58 11.54
CA GLN A 364 15.72 -7.44 10.86
C GLN A 364 16.36 -8.25 9.73
N LEU A 365 17.27 -7.65 8.98
CA LEU A 365 17.96 -8.35 7.90
C LEU A 365 18.93 -9.42 8.44
N ALA A 366 19.61 -9.15 9.56
CA ALA A 366 20.44 -10.14 10.22
C ALA A 366 19.63 -11.31 10.77
N GLU A 367 18.44 -11.04 11.37
CA GLU A 367 17.52 -12.12 11.77
C GLU A 367 17.10 -12.95 10.56
N TRP A 368 16.72 -12.29 9.48
CA TRP A 368 16.28 -12.99 8.27
C TRP A 368 17.37 -13.89 7.69
N ILE A 369 18.61 -13.43 7.66
CA ILE A 369 19.77 -14.21 7.18
C ILE A 369 20.06 -15.39 8.12
N VAL A 370 20.11 -15.15 9.42
CA VAL A 370 20.53 -16.15 10.42
C VAL A 370 19.46 -17.21 10.69
N GLU A 371 18.20 -16.78 10.79
CA GLU A 371 17.08 -17.62 11.20
C GLU A 371 16.22 -18.10 10.01
N GLY A 372 16.41 -17.47 8.83
CA GLY A 372 15.67 -17.78 7.59
C GLY A 372 14.35 -17.04 7.44
N GLU A 373 13.92 -16.27 8.45
CA GLU A 373 12.75 -15.41 8.42
C GLU A 373 12.93 -14.18 9.32
N PRO A 374 12.28 -13.04 9.02
CA PRO A 374 12.39 -11.84 9.85
C PRO A 374 11.56 -11.97 11.13
N GLY A 375 11.88 -11.16 12.15
CA GLY A 375 11.16 -11.16 13.43
C GLY A 375 9.82 -10.42 13.41
N ILE A 376 9.61 -9.57 12.41
CA ILE A 376 8.37 -8.81 12.16
C ILE A 376 7.96 -8.94 10.70
N ASP A 377 6.76 -8.51 10.37
CA ASP A 377 6.35 -8.39 8.97
C ASP A 377 7.23 -7.34 8.26
N MET A 378 7.92 -7.75 7.19
CA MET A 378 8.80 -6.90 6.40
C MET A 378 8.24 -6.58 5.00
N LEU A 379 6.97 -6.88 4.71
CA LEU A 379 6.40 -6.71 3.38
C LEU A 379 6.53 -5.28 2.86
N ALA A 380 6.35 -4.29 3.74
CA ALA A 380 6.49 -2.88 3.38
C ALA A 380 7.90 -2.48 2.90
N THR A 381 8.92 -3.22 3.31
CA THR A 381 10.34 -2.98 2.93
C THR A 381 10.89 -4.05 2.00
N ASP A 382 10.14 -5.12 1.74
CA ASP A 382 10.60 -6.23 0.89
C ASP A 382 10.93 -5.74 -0.53
N PRO A 383 12.13 -5.99 -1.05
CA PRO A 383 12.51 -5.55 -2.40
C PRO A 383 11.59 -6.09 -3.50
N ARG A 384 10.95 -7.24 -3.28
CA ARG A 384 10.07 -7.93 -4.23
C ARG A 384 8.71 -7.27 -4.40
N ARG A 385 8.41 -6.19 -3.63
CA ARG A 385 7.21 -5.36 -3.84
C ARG A 385 7.23 -4.55 -5.14
N PHE A 386 8.40 -4.41 -5.77
CA PHE A 386 8.54 -3.79 -7.09
C PHE A 386 8.70 -4.84 -8.18
N GLY A 387 8.15 -4.57 -9.37
CA GLY A 387 8.17 -5.43 -10.54
C GLY A 387 8.96 -4.86 -11.71
N PRO A 388 8.97 -5.56 -12.87
CA PRO A 388 9.67 -5.11 -14.08
C PRO A 388 9.12 -3.79 -14.66
N TYR A 389 7.95 -3.33 -14.21
CA TYR A 389 7.37 -2.05 -14.62
C TYR A 389 8.16 -0.83 -14.13
N THR A 390 9.05 -0.99 -13.16
CA THR A 390 9.88 0.09 -12.59
C THR A 390 11.03 0.47 -13.52
N SER A 391 10.71 0.94 -14.71
CA SER A 391 11.68 1.47 -15.68
C SER A 391 12.43 2.68 -15.08
N LYS A 392 13.58 3.03 -15.66
CA LYS A 392 14.36 4.21 -15.24
C LYS A 392 13.47 5.47 -15.16
N ARG A 393 12.65 5.73 -16.18
CA ARG A 393 11.74 6.89 -16.23
C ARG A 393 10.68 6.81 -15.12
N PHE A 394 10.12 5.63 -14.88
CA PHE A 394 9.17 5.42 -13.78
C PHE A 394 9.83 5.78 -12.43
N VAL A 395 11.04 5.28 -12.18
CA VAL A 395 11.75 5.52 -10.91
C VAL A 395 12.09 7.00 -10.74
N VAL A 396 12.55 7.69 -11.79
CA VAL A 396 12.82 9.15 -11.75
C VAL A 396 11.56 9.91 -11.35
N ASN A 397 10.47 9.75 -12.10
CA ASN A 397 9.24 10.53 -11.87
C ASN A 397 8.64 10.23 -10.48
N LYS A 398 8.63 8.95 -10.08
CA LYS A 398 8.11 8.55 -8.76
C LYS A 398 8.99 9.05 -7.61
N ASN A 399 10.31 9.04 -7.75
CA ASN A 399 11.21 9.51 -6.72
C ASN A 399 11.06 11.03 -6.49
N GLU A 400 10.95 11.81 -7.57
CA GLU A 400 10.71 13.25 -7.48
C GLU A 400 9.34 13.56 -6.87
N GLU A 401 8.28 12.82 -7.26
CA GLU A 401 6.96 12.92 -6.66
C GLU A 401 7.00 12.56 -5.16
N THR A 402 7.59 11.44 -4.82
CA THR A 402 7.64 10.95 -3.43
C THR A 402 8.46 11.87 -2.55
N TYR A 403 9.57 12.43 -3.06
CA TYR A 403 10.40 13.38 -2.34
C TYR A 403 9.63 14.68 -2.01
N ARG A 404 9.02 15.34 -3.01
CA ARG A 404 8.28 16.59 -2.78
C ARG A 404 7.06 16.42 -1.84
N ASN A 405 6.60 15.18 -1.68
CA ASN A 405 5.42 14.85 -0.90
C ASN A 405 5.73 14.20 0.47
N VAL A 406 6.99 14.20 0.92
CA VAL A 406 7.36 13.60 2.23
C VAL A 406 6.59 14.19 3.41
N PHE A 407 6.28 15.48 3.36
CA PHE A 407 5.56 16.19 4.41
C PHE A 407 4.09 16.47 4.08
N THR A 408 3.62 16.18 2.88
CA THR A 408 2.19 16.34 2.60
C THR A 408 1.35 15.36 3.42
N ILE A 409 0.08 15.65 3.59
CA ILE A 409 -0.84 14.72 4.24
C ILE A 409 -0.91 13.45 3.39
N HIS A 410 -0.82 12.30 4.06
CA HIS A 410 -0.99 10.99 3.43
C HIS A 410 -2.35 10.44 3.85
N PHE A 411 -3.35 10.69 3.03
CA PHE A 411 -4.69 10.18 3.27
C PHE A 411 -4.74 8.65 3.09
N PRO A 412 -5.63 7.96 3.81
CA PRO A 412 -5.90 6.55 3.54
C PRO A 412 -6.26 6.35 2.06
N ASP A 413 -5.71 5.29 1.47
CA ASP A 413 -5.93 4.89 0.08
C ASP A 413 -5.47 5.90 -1.00
N GLU A 414 -4.82 6.98 -0.62
CA GLU A 414 -4.26 7.95 -1.57
C GLU A 414 -3.22 7.29 -2.48
N GLU A 415 -3.41 7.46 -3.78
CA GLU A 415 -2.47 7.02 -4.81
C GLU A 415 -2.05 8.17 -5.70
N ARG A 416 -0.74 8.36 -5.82
CA ARG A 416 -0.18 9.54 -6.49
C ARG A 416 -0.08 9.36 -7.99
N PRO A 417 -0.24 10.43 -8.79
CA PRO A 417 -0.49 10.36 -10.22
C PRO A 417 0.76 10.14 -11.09
N GLU A 418 1.97 10.45 -10.62
CA GLU A 418 3.16 10.39 -11.49
C GLU A 418 3.45 8.98 -12.00
N ALA A 419 4.00 8.91 -13.22
CA ALA A 419 4.34 7.66 -13.92
C ALA A 419 3.14 6.69 -14.09
N ARG A 420 1.93 7.22 -14.23
CA ARG A 420 0.69 6.46 -14.50
C ARG A 420 0.09 6.86 -15.84
N PRO A 421 -0.58 5.93 -16.56
CA PRO A 421 -0.66 4.49 -16.27
C PRO A 421 0.65 3.76 -16.62
N ALA A 422 1.05 2.74 -15.83
CA ALA A 422 2.20 1.90 -16.15
C ALA A 422 1.80 0.58 -16.82
N LYS A 423 0.80 -0.12 -16.27
CA LYS A 423 0.21 -1.35 -16.82
C LYS A 423 -1.30 -1.20 -16.84
N THR A 424 -1.94 -1.56 -17.95
CA THR A 424 -3.41 -1.49 -18.11
C THR A 424 -3.96 -2.83 -18.58
N SER A 425 -5.17 -3.18 -18.15
CA SER A 425 -5.93 -4.27 -18.76
C SER A 425 -6.45 -3.83 -20.13
N PRO A 426 -6.80 -4.75 -21.05
CA PRO A 426 -7.35 -4.37 -22.36
C PRO A 426 -8.66 -3.58 -22.28
N VAL A 427 -9.40 -3.67 -21.17
CA VAL A 427 -10.67 -2.95 -20.99
C VAL A 427 -10.51 -1.60 -20.26
N TYR A 428 -9.28 -1.16 -20.00
CA TYR A 428 -8.98 0.08 -19.27
C TYR A 428 -9.72 1.30 -19.84
N ASP A 429 -9.57 1.55 -21.14
CA ASP A 429 -10.19 2.71 -21.80
C ASP A 429 -11.73 2.61 -21.80
N ARG A 430 -12.25 1.38 -21.92
CA ARG A 430 -13.69 1.13 -21.83
C ARG A 430 -14.23 1.45 -20.43
N LEU A 431 -13.53 1.02 -19.38
CA LEU A 431 -13.89 1.34 -17.99
C LEU A 431 -13.81 2.85 -17.73
N LYS A 432 -12.78 3.51 -18.27
CA LYS A 432 -12.61 4.96 -18.18
C LYS A 432 -13.81 5.71 -18.79
N HIS A 433 -14.28 5.28 -19.95
CA HIS A 433 -15.48 5.84 -20.59
C HIS A 433 -16.77 5.59 -19.79
N LEU A 434 -16.80 4.58 -18.93
CA LEU A 434 -17.89 4.32 -17.99
C LEU A 434 -17.81 5.13 -16.70
N GLY A 435 -16.79 6.01 -16.58
CA GLY A 435 -16.59 6.86 -15.41
C GLY A 435 -15.68 6.26 -14.34
N ALA A 436 -14.90 5.21 -14.66
CA ALA A 436 -13.98 4.61 -13.70
C ALA A 436 -12.92 5.61 -13.22
N VAL A 437 -12.71 5.66 -11.91
CA VAL A 437 -11.59 6.31 -11.24
C VAL A 437 -10.62 5.20 -10.83
N PHE A 438 -9.37 5.36 -11.23
CA PHE A 438 -8.38 4.29 -11.13
C PHE A 438 -7.39 4.50 -9.99
N GLY A 439 -7.04 3.39 -9.33
CA GLY A 439 -5.86 3.25 -8.48
C GLY A 439 -4.83 2.32 -9.11
N GLN A 440 -3.62 2.33 -8.56
CA GLN A 440 -2.51 1.49 -9.03
C GLN A 440 -2.08 0.48 -7.97
N ARG A 441 -1.87 -0.79 -8.38
CA ARG A 441 -1.17 -1.78 -7.57
C ARG A 441 -0.21 -2.59 -8.43
N TYR A 442 1.05 -2.68 -8.00
CA TYR A 442 2.11 -3.40 -8.73
C TYR A 442 2.20 -2.97 -10.21
N GLY A 443 2.04 -1.66 -10.45
CA GLY A 443 2.02 -1.07 -11.78
C GLY A 443 0.71 -1.19 -12.55
N TRP A 444 -0.22 -2.04 -12.14
CA TRP A 444 -1.53 -2.21 -12.77
C TRP A 444 -2.52 -1.13 -12.37
N GLU A 445 -3.20 -0.54 -13.35
CA GLU A 445 -4.38 0.29 -13.12
C GLU A 445 -5.60 -0.60 -12.83
N ARG A 446 -6.41 -0.19 -11.84
CA ARG A 446 -7.65 -0.86 -11.46
C ARG A 446 -8.71 0.18 -11.19
N ALA A 447 -9.94 -0.07 -11.62
CA ALA A 447 -11.07 0.76 -11.24
C ALA A 447 -11.35 0.62 -9.75
N ASN A 448 -11.27 1.73 -9.00
CA ASN A 448 -11.62 1.79 -7.59
C ASN A 448 -13.11 2.03 -7.41
N TRP A 449 -13.71 2.89 -8.23
CA TRP A 449 -15.13 3.22 -8.23
C TRP A 449 -15.51 3.85 -9.58
N PHE A 450 -16.82 4.06 -9.79
CA PHE A 450 -17.35 4.65 -11.02
C PHE A 450 -18.15 5.91 -10.69
N ALA A 451 -17.71 7.04 -11.26
CA ALA A 451 -18.41 8.31 -11.18
C ALA A 451 -19.67 8.30 -12.06
N PRO A 452 -20.88 8.55 -11.52
CA PRO A 452 -22.08 8.69 -12.33
C PRO A 452 -22.01 9.91 -13.25
N ALA A 453 -22.87 9.94 -14.28
CA ALA A 453 -22.99 11.08 -15.16
C ALA A 453 -23.24 12.38 -14.37
N GLY A 454 -22.43 13.40 -14.64
CA GLY A 454 -22.50 14.70 -13.95
C GLY A 454 -21.65 14.80 -12.68
N VAL A 455 -20.99 13.73 -12.27
CA VAL A 455 -20.02 13.71 -11.17
C VAL A 455 -18.60 13.68 -11.76
N GLU A 456 -17.72 14.52 -11.23
CA GLU A 456 -16.30 14.51 -11.63
C GLU A 456 -15.64 13.18 -11.23
N ALA A 457 -14.98 12.54 -12.19
CA ALA A 457 -14.28 11.26 -11.98
C ALA A 457 -12.91 11.52 -11.29
N LYS A 458 -12.95 11.93 -10.02
CA LYS A 458 -11.79 12.29 -9.22
C LYS A 458 -11.99 11.93 -7.76
N ASP A 459 -10.94 11.43 -7.12
CA ASP A 459 -10.92 11.19 -5.68
C ASP A 459 -10.76 12.49 -4.89
N GLU A 460 -11.57 12.65 -3.84
CA GLU A 460 -11.39 13.63 -2.78
C GLU A 460 -11.08 12.87 -1.49
N TRP A 461 -9.82 12.95 -1.09
CA TRP A 461 -9.30 12.17 0.03
C TRP A 461 -9.72 12.75 1.39
N SER A 462 -9.93 11.87 2.36
CA SER A 462 -10.32 12.26 3.70
C SER A 462 -9.97 11.16 4.72
N PHE A 463 -9.65 11.53 5.96
CA PHE A 463 -9.56 10.60 7.09
C PHE A 463 -10.93 10.12 7.60
N ARG A 464 -12.03 10.67 7.05
CA ARG A 464 -13.41 10.34 7.43
C ARG A 464 -14.10 9.59 6.31
N ARG A 465 -14.94 10.27 5.52
CA ARG A 465 -15.62 9.71 4.35
C ARG A 465 -15.17 10.45 3.10
N THR A 466 -14.76 9.68 2.11
CA THR A 466 -14.42 10.17 0.78
C THR A 466 -15.66 10.49 -0.03
N ASN A 467 -15.52 11.28 -1.11
CA ASN A 467 -16.59 11.64 -2.02
C ASN A 467 -17.25 10.42 -2.71
N TYR A 468 -16.52 9.33 -2.86
CA TYR A 468 -17.02 8.11 -3.52
C TYR A 468 -17.78 7.15 -2.59
N PHE A 469 -17.86 7.41 -1.28
CA PHE A 469 -18.46 6.46 -0.31
C PHE A 469 -19.87 6.01 -0.67
N GLU A 470 -20.76 6.94 -1.07
CA GLU A 470 -22.13 6.63 -1.43
C GLU A 470 -22.21 5.86 -2.78
N TYR A 471 -21.33 6.17 -3.73
CA TYR A 471 -21.29 5.51 -5.03
C TYR A 471 -20.82 4.06 -4.90
N VAL A 472 -19.75 3.82 -4.15
CA VAL A 472 -19.30 2.45 -3.81
C VAL A 472 -20.37 1.69 -3.05
N GLY A 473 -21.04 2.35 -2.10
CA GLY A 473 -22.17 1.77 -1.38
C GLY A 473 -23.33 1.35 -2.32
N ALA A 474 -23.60 2.14 -3.35
CA ALA A 474 -24.62 1.80 -4.36
C ALA A 474 -24.19 0.62 -5.26
N GLU A 475 -22.91 0.56 -5.66
CA GLU A 475 -22.36 -0.58 -6.41
C GLU A 475 -22.44 -1.87 -5.60
N CYS A 476 -22.06 -1.83 -4.32
CA CYS A 476 -22.15 -2.96 -3.41
C CYS A 476 -23.61 -3.48 -3.27
N ARG A 477 -24.59 -2.59 -3.13
CA ARG A 477 -26.00 -2.97 -3.07
C ARG A 477 -26.44 -3.63 -4.37
N ARG A 478 -26.04 -3.10 -5.54
CA ARG A 478 -26.37 -3.67 -6.85
C ARG A 478 -25.80 -5.06 -7.05
N ILE A 479 -24.55 -5.29 -6.65
CA ILE A 479 -23.95 -6.63 -6.73
C ILE A 479 -24.69 -7.61 -5.82
N ARG A 480 -25.04 -7.20 -4.60
CA ARG A 480 -25.76 -8.06 -3.65
C ARG A 480 -27.20 -8.39 -4.07
N GLU A 481 -27.87 -7.46 -4.72
CA GLU A 481 -29.28 -7.61 -5.13
C GLU A 481 -29.41 -8.18 -6.55
N ARG A 482 -28.39 -8.03 -7.40
CA ARG A 482 -28.47 -8.32 -8.84
C ARG A 482 -27.21 -9.03 -9.37
N VAL A 483 -26.39 -8.34 -10.16
CA VAL A 483 -25.16 -8.86 -10.75
C VAL A 483 -24.20 -7.71 -11.04
N GLY A 484 -22.91 -7.96 -10.87
CA GLY A 484 -21.82 -7.07 -11.28
C GLY A 484 -20.72 -7.83 -11.99
N VAL A 485 -19.96 -7.10 -12.82
CA VAL A 485 -18.73 -7.56 -13.46
C VAL A 485 -17.57 -6.73 -12.92
N ILE A 486 -16.51 -7.40 -12.46
CA ILE A 486 -15.32 -6.78 -11.88
C ILE A 486 -14.10 -7.24 -12.67
N ASP A 487 -13.28 -6.31 -13.12
CA ASP A 487 -11.99 -6.62 -13.76
C ASP A 487 -10.92 -6.89 -12.68
N LEU A 488 -10.54 -8.15 -12.53
CA LEU A 488 -9.46 -8.63 -11.67
C LEU A 488 -8.27 -9.18 -12.47
N THR A 489 -8.11 -8.74 -13.72
CA THR A 489 -6.98 -9.08 -14.58
C THR A 489 -5.61 -8.92 -13.90
N PRO A 490 -5.38 -7.96 -12.97
CA PRO A 490 -4.14 -7.84 -12.23
C PRO A 490 -3.80 -8.99 -11.26
N PHE A 491 -4.70 -9.95 -11.00
CA PHE A 491 -4.36 -11.12 -10.17
C PHE A 491 -3.16 -11.85 -10.74
N THR A 492 -2.26 -12.27 -9.85
CA THR A 492 -1.13 -13.12 -10.20
C THR A 492 -1.60 -14.52 -10.56
N LYS A 493 -1.09 -15.05 -11.65
CA LYS A 493 -1.47 -16.36 -12.19
C LYS A 493 -0.24 -17.18 -12.52
N HIS A 494 -0.19 -18.40 -11.96
CA HIS A 494 0.87 -19.36 -12.27
C HIS A 494 0.27 -20.66 -12.78
N GLU A 495 0.95 -21.27 -13.74
CA GLU A 495 0.78 -22.68 -14.10
C GLU A 495 1.89 -23.50 -13.50
N VAL A 496 1.52 -24.61 -12.87
CA VAL A 496 2.43 -25.61 -12.31
C VAL A 496 2.13 -26.94 -12.98
N SER A 497 3.12 -27.58 -13.55
CA SER A 497 2.93 -28.84 -14.26
C SER A 497 4.10 -29.80 -14.08
N GLY A 498 3.86 -31.09 -14.34
CA GLY A 498 4.86 -32.14 -14.33
C GLY A 498 4.58 -33.24 -13.29
N PRO A 499 5.30 -34.36 -13.38
CA PRO A 499 5.02 -35.54 -12.55
C PRO A 499 5.22 -35.33 -11.05
N GLY A 500 6.03 -34.33 -10.66
CA GLY A 500 6.25 -33.94 -9.27
C GLY A 500 5.33 -32.83 -8.74
N ALA A 501 4.46 -32.27 -9.59
CA ALA A 501 3.72 -31.04 -9.27
C ALA A 501 2.80 -31.17 -8.04
N GLU A 502 2.04 -32.26 -7.94
CA GLU A 502 1.12 -32.50 -6.83
C GLU A 502 1.87 -32.64 -5.50
N ALA A 503 2.88 -33.51 -5.45
CA ALA A 503 3.66 -33.72 -4.25
C ALA A 503 4.44 -32.46 -3.82
N TRP A 504 4.96 -31.71 -4.77
CA TRP A 504 5.64 -30.45 -4.49
C TRP A 504 4.69 -29.39 -3.92
N LEU A 505 3.50 -29.22 -4.49
CA LEU A 505 2.49 -28.30 -3.97
C LEU A 505 2.01 -28.72 -2.57
N ASP A 506 1.76 -30.00 -2.35
CA ASP A 506 1.31 -30.54 -1.05
C ASP A 506 2.34 -30.30 0.06
N ASN A 507 3.63 -30.32 -0.29
CA ASN A 507 4.71 -29.97 0.64
C ASN A 507 4.87 -28.45 0.84
N LEU A 508 4.46 -27.62 -0.13
CA LEU A 508 4.63 -26.17 -0.09
C LEU A 508 3.53 -25.48 0.74
N VAL A 509 2.30 -26.00 0.69
CA VAL A 509 1.12 -25.34 1.25
C VAL A 509 0.50 -26.11 2.41
N ALA A 510 -0.15 -25.39 3.32
CA ALA A 510 -0.65 -25.96 4.57
C ALA A 510 -1.95 -26.77 4.42
N ASN A 511 -2.80 -26.47 3.43
CA ASN A 511 -4.03 -27.19 3.17
C ASN A 511 -3.78 -28.27 2.10
N LYS A 512 -4.61 -29.32 2.09
CA LYS A 512 -4.54 -30.38 1.08
C LYS A 512 -4.73 -29.84 -0.33
N VAL A 513 -3.85 -30.24 -1.22
CA VAL A 513 -3.94 -29.92 -2.65
C VAL A 513 -5.11 -30.71 -3.29
N PRO A 514 -5.85 -30.13 -4.25
CA PRO A 514 -6.92 -30.83 -4.94
C PRO A 514 -6.38 -32.08 -5.71
N VAL A 515 -6.94 -33.26 -5.45
CA VAL A 515 -6.55 -34.51 -6.11
C VAL A 515 -7.38 -34.82 -7.35
N LYS A 516 -8.64 -34.32 -7.43
CA LYS A 516 -9.53 -34.55 -8.59
C LYS A 516 -9.49 -33.35 -9.54
N THR A 517 -9.36 -33.62 -10.83
CA THR A 517 -9.47 -32.56 -11.87
C THR A 517 -10.76 -31.76 -11.70
N GLY A 518 -10.69 -30.45 -11.87
CA GLY A 518 -11.78 -29.52 -11.66
C GLY A 518 -12.04 -29.13 -10.20
N ARG A 519 -11.31 -29.71 -9.20
CA ARG A 519 -11.45 -29.29 -7.80
C ARG A 519 -10.48 -28.16 -7.48
N MET A 520 -10.89 -27.32 -6.53
CA MET A 520 -10.15 -26.16 -6.03
C MET A 520 -9.93 -26.25 -4.54
N ALA A 521 -8.85 -25.64 -4.07
CA ALA A 521 -8.58 -25.41 -2.65
C ALA A 521 -8.00 -24.02 -2.45
N LEU A 522 -8.40 -23.34 -1.38
CA LEU A 522 -7.72 -22.17 -0.85
C LEU A 522 -6.65 -22.67 0.13
N SER A 523 -5.42 -22.25 -0.06
CA SER A 523 -4.33 -22.69 0.77
C SER A 523 -3.27 -21.60 0.99
N HIS A 524 -2.45 -21.76 2.02
CA HIS A 524 -1.44 -20.81 2.44
C HIS A 524 -0.06 -21.46 2.46
N ALA A 525 0.92 -20.77 1.91
CA ALA A 525 2.32 -21.02 2.26
C ALA A 525 2.62 -20.38 3.62
N LEU A 526 3.27 -21.12 4.51
CA LEU A 526 3.54 -20.67 5.87
C LEU A 526 5.02 -20.37 6.07
N THR A 527 5.31 -19.52 7.05
CA THR A 527 6.64 -19.34 7.62
C THR A 527 6.97 -20.52 8.56
N LYS A 528 8.23 -20.64 8.95
CA LYS A 528 8.66 -21.68 9.94
C LYS A 528 7.96 -21.54 11.28
N ARG A 529 7.53 -20.30 11.64
CA ARG A 529 6.80 -19.98 12.88
C ARG A 529 5.29 -20.16 12.73
N GLY A 530 4.79 -20.62 11.56
CA GLY A 530 3.38 -20.82 11.29
C GLY A 530 2.61 -19.56 10.87
N GLY A 531 3.29 -18.45 10.63
CA GLY A 531 2.68 -17.24 10.07
C GLY A 531 2.34 -17.43 8.58
N ILE A 532 1.32 -16.73 8.09
CA ILE A 532 0.95 -16.74 6.67
C ILE A 532 2.00 -15.98 5.88
N ARG A 533 2.59 -16.64 4.88
CA ARG A 533 3.56 -16.07 3.96
C ARG A 533 2.93 -15.64 2.64
N SER A 534 2.05 -16.49 2.09
CA SER A 534 1.29 -16.21 0.88
C SER A 534 0.00 -17.03 0.86
N GLU A 535 -0.97 -16.62 0.08
CA GLU A 535 -2.24 -17.29 -0.10
C GLU A 535 -2.44 -17.63 -1.59
N PHE A 536 -2.88 -18.84 -1.87
CA PHE A 536 -3.14 -19.34 -3.22
C PHE A 536 -4.52 -19.98 -3.32
N THR A 537 -5.26 -19.61 -4.37
CA THR A 537 -6.34 -20.45 -4.87
C THR A 537 -5.75 -21.43 -5.86
N ILE A 538 -5.80 -22.72 -5.55
CA ILE A 538 -5.19 -23.81 -6.33
C ILE A 538 -6.30 -24.59 -7.01
N THR A 539 -6.28 -24.66 -8.35
CA THR A 539 -7.19 -25.45 -9.17
C THR A 539 -6.44 -26.56 -9.87
N LYS A 540 -6.89 -27.80 -9.76
CA LYS A 540 -6.34 -28.91 -10.54
C LYS A 540 -6.98 -28.92 -11.92
N LEU A 541 -6.22 -28.60 -12.98
CA LEU A 541 -6.70 -28.55 -14.35
C LEU A 541 -6.59 -29.88 -15.08
N GLY A 542 -5.64 -30.72 -14.71
CA GLY A 542 -5.36 -32.02 -15.31
C GLY A 542 -4.62 -32.91 -14.36
N GLU A 543 -4.25 -34.11 -14.82
CA GLU A 543 -3.60 -35.11 -13.97
C GLU A 543 -2.33 -34.58 -13.29
N GLN A 544 -1.50 -33.84 -14.05
CA GLN A 544 -0.24 -33.28 -13.59
C GLN A 544 -0.18 -31.75 -13.79
N SER A 545 -1.34 -31.07 -13.77
CA SER A 545 -1.44 -29.66 -14.08
C SER A 545 -2.31 -28.92 -13.06
N PHE A 546 -1.77 -27.82 -12.52
CA PHE A 546 -2.39 -26.96 -11.53
C PHE A 546 -2.33 -25.50 -11.95
N TYR A 547 -3.38 -24.78 -11.63
CA TYR A 547 -3.50 -23.33 -11.83
C TYR A 547 -3.58 -22.64 -10.48
N LEU A 548 -2.67 -21.71 -10.22
CA LEU A 548 -2.57 -20.97 -8.98
C LEU A 548 -2.93 -19.50 -9.23
N VAL A 549 -3.79 -18.95 -8.39
CA VAL A 549 -4.14 -17.54 -8.38
C VAL A 549 -3.78 -16.95 -7.03
N SER A 550 -3.13 -15.78 -7.02
CA SER A 550 -2.79 -15.03 -5.82
C SER A 550 -2.94 -13.52 -6.03
N ALA A 551 -2.63 -12.73 -4.98
CA ALA A 551 -2.78 -11.28 -5.01
C ALA A 551 -1.87 -10.62 -6.08
N GLY A 552 -2.42 -9.70 -6.87
CA GLY A 552 -1.67 -8.98 -7.91
C GLY A 552 -0.48 -8.18 -7.38
N ALA A 553 -0.57 -7.69 -6.14
CA ALA A 553 0.54 -6.98 -5.48
C ALA A 553 1.72 -7.91 -5.11
N ALA A 554 1.48 -9.22 -5.02
CA ALA A 554 2.47 -10.21 -4.63
C ALA A 554 3.15 -10.90 -5.82
N GLU A 555 2.93 -10.47 -7.06
CA GLU A 555 3.38 -11.16 -8.28
C GLU A 555 4.86 -11.57 -8.20
N ARG A 556 5.78 -10.62 -7.95
CA ARG A 556 7.22 -10.95 -7.84
C ARG A 556 7.53 -11.75 -6.57
N TYR A 557 6.88 -11.40 -5.46
CA TYR A 557 7.08 -12.08 -4.18
C TYR A 557 6.73 -13.57 -4.27
N ASP A 558 5.55 -13.88 -4.82
CA ASP A 558 5.07 -15.26 -4.97
C ASP A 558 5.87 -16.02 -6.04
N THR A 559 6.15 -15.38 -7.19
CA THR A 559 6.97 -15.98 -8.24
C THR A 559 8.35 -16.37 -7.68
N ASP A 560 9.00 -15.46 -6.95
CA ASP A 560 10.30 -15.71 -6.32
C ASP A 560 10.23 -16.84 -5.26
N LEU A 561 9.17 -16.84 -4.44
CA LEU A 561 8.92 -17.90 -3.48
C LEU A 561 8.84 -19.27 -4.17
N LEU A 562 7.99 -19.37 -5.19
CA LEU A 562 7.74 -20.61 -5.93
C LEU A 562 9.01 -21.08 -6.64
N HIS A 563 9.72 -20.21 -7.36
CA HIS A 563 10.97 -20.55 -8.03
C HIS A 563 12.07 -21.05 -7.08
N LYS A 564 12.21 -20.43 -5.92
CA LYS A 564 13.19 -20.84 -4.91
C LYS A 564 12.88 -22.20 -4.27
N GLN A 565 11.67 -22.70 -4.39
CA GLN A 565 11.25 -24.00 -3.86
C GLN A 565 11.18 -25.10 -4.93
N LEU A 566 11.40 -24.78 -6.22
CA LEU A 566 11.39 -25.78 -7.28
C LEU A 566 12.45 -26.86 -7.04
N PRO A 567 12.09 -28.13 -7.26
CA PRO A 567 13.06 -29.23 -7.23
C PRO A 567 14.05 -29.10 -8.40
N ALA A 568 15.31 -29.48 -8.15
CA ALA A 568 16.37 -29.34 -9.14
C ALA A 568 16.33 -30.44 -10.25
N ASP A 569 15.52 -31.47 -10.06
CA ASP A 569 15.42 -32.62 -10.97
C ASP A 569 14.55 -32.36 -12.22
N GLY A 570 13.92 -31.19 -12.32
CA GLY A 570 13.08 -30.83 -13.44
C GLY A 570 11.69 -31.50 -13.45
N SER A 571 11.32 -32.22 -12.37
CA SER A 571 10.02 -32.89 -12.23
C SER A 571 8.84 -31.92 -12.12
N VAL A 572 9.09 -30.63 -11.86
CA VAL A 572 8.09 -29.54 -11.76
C VAL A 572 8.47 -28.39 -12.68
N ARG A 573 7.51 -27.95 -13.48
CA ARG A 573 7.60 -26.72 -14.30
C ARG A 573 6.68 -25.66 -13.73
N LEU A 574 7.17 -24.43 -13.65
CA LEU A 574 6.44 -23.26 -13.19
C LEU A 574 6.47 -22.19 -14.27
N SER A 575 5.30 -21.63 -14.61
CA SER A 575 5.17 -20.49 -15.53
C SER A 575 4.33 -19.39 -14.90
N ASN A 576 4.85 -18.16 -14.88
CA ASN A 576 4.04 -16.99 -14.57
C ASN A 576 3.31 -16.56 -15.85
N ILE A 577 1.99 -16.67 -15.85
CA ILE A 577 1.11 -16.34 -16.98
C ILE A 577 0.20 -15.15 -16.70
N THR A 578 0.55 -14.32 -15.73
CA THR A 578 -0.24 -13.17 -15.29
C THR A 578 -0.65 -12.25 -16.43
N THR A 579 0.27 -11.97 -17.35
CA THR A 579 0.04 -11.05 -18.49
C THR A 579 -0.60 -11.70 -19.71
N SER A 580 -0.70 -13.03 -19.77
CA SER A 580 -1.33 -13.74 -20.89
C SER A 580 -2.78 -14.14 -20.61
N ARG A 581 -3.26 -14.04 -19.37
CA ARG A 581 -4.65 -14.33 -19.02
C ARG A 581 -5.31 -13.16 -18.30
N GLY A 582 -6.49 -12.75 -18.82
CA GLY A 582 -7.40 -11.84 -18.13
C GLY A 582 -8.19 -12.56 -17.02
N CYS A 583 -8.82 -11.80 -16.14
CA CYS A 583 -9.72 -12.32 -15.13
C CYS A 583 -10.90 -11.35 -14.93
N PHE A 584 -12.13 -11.83 -15.18
CA PHE A 584 -13.35 -11.13 -14.80
C PHE A 584 -14.10 -11.91 -13.75
N VAL A 585 -14.64 -11.20 -12.77
CA VAL A 585 -15.57 -11.78 -11.79
C VAL A 585 -16.99 -11.38 -12.17
N VAL A 586 -17.87 -12.36 -12.32
CA VAL A 586 -19.30 -12.16 -12.48
C VAL A 586 -19.97 -12.61 -11.18
N ALA A 587 -20.46 -11.68 -10.37
CA ALA A 587 -20.95 -11.96 -9.03
C ALA A 587 -22.32 -11.32 -8.76
N GLY A 588 -23.09 -11.97 -7.91
CA GLY A 588 -24.42 -11.57 -7.50
C GLY A 588 -25.47 -12.65 -7.77
N PRO A 589 -26.69 -12.56 -7.19
CA PRO A 589 -27.72 -13.60 -7.30
C PRO A 589 -28.14 -13.91 -8.76
N ARG A 590 -28.00 -12.95 -9.68
CA ARG A 590 -28.33 -13.13 -11.11
C ARG A 590 -27.13 -13.51 -11.98
N SER A 591 -25.94 -13.74 -11.41
CA SER A 591 -24.74 -14.10 -12.17
C SER A 591 -24.92 -15.36 -13.03
N ARG A 592 -25.65 -16.36 -12.51
CA ARG A 592 -25.98 -17.59 -13.24
C ARG A 592 -26.84 -17.32 -14.48
N GLU A 593 -27.85 -16.44 -14.38
CA GLU A 593 -28.74 -16.07 -15.49
C GLU A 593 -27.95 -15.37 -16.62
N VAL A 594 -27.00 -14.51 -16.26
CA VAL A 594 -26.16 -13.82 -17.26
C VAL A 594 -25.22 -14.81 -17.94
N LEU A 595 -24.53 -15.63 -17.16
CA LEU A 595 -23.56 -16.60 -17.72
C LEU A 595 -24.24 -17.69 -18.56
N ALA A 596 -25.43 -18.17 -18.18
CA ALA A 596 -26.19 -19.19 -18.93
C ALA A 596 -26.58 -18.75 -20.35
N LYS A 597 -26.50 -17.45 -20.65
CA LYS A 597 -26.73 -16.94 -22.02
C LYS A 597 -25.43 -16.92 -22.87
N LEU A 598 -24.30 -17.10 -22.23
CA LEU A 598 -22.97 -16.98 -22.85
C LEU A 598 -22.21 -18.31 -22.89
N THR A 599 -22.69 -19.34 -22.19
CA THR A 599 -22.03 -20.67 -22.18
C THR A 599 -23.06 -21.79 -22.09
N ASP A 600 -22.77 -22.89 -22.79
CA ASP A 600 -23.54 -24.12 -22.69
C ASP A 600 -23.16 -24.98 -21.47
N THR A 601 -22.16 -24.54 -20.71
CA THR A 601 -21.71 -25.23 -19.50
C THR A 601 -22.82 -25.23 -18.45
N PRO A 602 -23.26 -26.39 -17.91
CA PRO A 602 -24.28 -26.42 -16.88
C PRO A 602 -23.83 -25.69 -15.59
N LEU A 603 -24.56 -24.64 -15.20
CA LEU A 603 -24.19 -23.79 -14.07
C LEU A 603 -24.99 -24.08 -12.78
N ALA A 604 -25.89 -25.08 -12.80
CA ALA A 604 -26.62 -25.50 -11.59
C ALA A 604 -25.67 -25.95 -10.48
N SER A 605 -26.08 -25.79 -9.23
CA SER A 605 -25.21 -26.07 -8.09
C SER A 605 -24.76 -27.52 -8.01
N GLU A 606 -25.60 -28.43 -8.49
CA GLU A 606 -25.35 -29.87 -8.56
C GLU A 606 -24.31 -30.22 -9.63
N ALA A 607 -24.38 -29.55 -10.79
CA ALA A 607 -23.47 -29.76 -11.91
C ALA A 607 -22.15 -28.99 -11.74
N PHE A 608 -22.21 -27.83 -11.09
CA PHE A 608 -21.05 -26.94 -10.86
C PHE A 608 -20.98 -26.57 -9.37
N PRO A 609 -20.50 -27.47 -8.48
CA PRO A 609 -20.41 -27.22 -7.05
C PRO A 609 -19.46 -26.09 -6.68
N TRP A 610 -19.60 -25.53 -5.49
CA TRP A 610 -18.66 -24.57 -4.92
C TRP A 610 -17.22 -25.14 -4.86
N LEU A 611 -16.21 -24.30 -5.12
CA LEU A 611 -14.80 -24.68 -5.24
C LEU A 611 -14.56 -25.76 -6.30
N THR A 612 -15.18 -25.58 -7.47
CA THR A 612 -14.87 -26.31 -8.68
C THR A 612 -14.60 -25.38 -9.84
N GLY A 613 -13.86 -25.85 -10.83
CA GLY A 613 -13.55 -25.15 -12.07
C GLY A 613 -13.64 -26.08 -13.26
N GLN A 614 -13.97 -25.52 -14.42
CA GLN A 614 -14.05 -26.22 -15.69
C GLN A 614 -13.43 -25.34 -16.78
N VAL A 615 -12.87 -25.94 -17.82
CA VAL A 615 -12.56 -25.26 -19.07
C VAL A 615 -13.85 -25.19 -19.88
N ALA A 616 -14.21 -24.00 -20.34
CA ALA A 616 -15.48 -23.72 -21.02
C ALA A 616 -15.26 -22.77 -22.20
N GLU A 617 -16.27 -22.74 -23.08
CA GLU A 617 -16.44 -21.64 -24.02
C GLU A 617 -17.43 -20.63 -23.43
N VAL A 618 -17.11 -19.34 -23.55
CA VAL A 618 -17.98 -18.25 -23.06
C VAL A 618 -18.07 -17.17 -24.12
N GLY A 619 -19.25 -16.96 -24.69
CA GLY A 619 -19.41 -16.16 -25.89
C GLY A 619 -18.60 -16.74 -27.04
N LEU A 620 -17.68 -15.96 -27.63
CA LEU A 620 -16.75 -16.43 -28.64
C LEU A 620 -15.36 -16.82 -28.06
N ALA A 621 -15.19 -16.67 -26.75
CA ALA A 621 -13.91 -16.99 -26.12
C ALA A 621 -13.81 -18.49 -25.84
N THR A 622 -12.70 -19.09 -26.25
CA THR A 622 -12.34 -20.47 -25.96
C THR A 622 -11.29 -20.51 -24.84
N ASP A 623 -11.04 -21.68 -24.28
CA ASP A 623 -10.06 -21.91 -23.21
C ASP A 623 -10.27 -21.01 -21.98
N VAL A 624 -11.53 -20.76 -21.61
CA VAL A 624 -11.89 -20.01 -20.41
C VAL A 624 -11.90 -20.95 -19.20
N TYR A 625 -11.08 -20.68 -18.21
CA TYR A 625 -11.18 -21.35 -16.91
C TYR A 625 -12.33 -20.69 -16.14
N LEU A 626 -13.45 -21.37 -16.11
CA LEU A 626 -14.63 -20.93 -15.39
C LEU A 626 -14.55 -21.50 -13.97
N LEU A 627 -14.26 -20.66 -12.98
CA LEU A 627 -14.01 -21.03 -11.60
C LEU A 627 -15.15 -20.59 -10.71
N ARG A 628 -15.81 -21.50 -9.99
CA ARG A 628 -16.88 -21.14 -9.06
C ARG A 628 -16.30 -20.70 -7.70
N VAL A 629 -15.72 -19.54 -7.70
CA VAL A 629 -15.14 -18.82 -6.56
C VAL A 629 -15.23 -17.32 -6.81
N ASN A 630 -15.29 -16.50 -5.79
CA ASN A 630 -15.10 -15.05 -5.88
C ASN A 630 -14.86 -14.43 -4.50
N PHE A 631 -14.34 -13.20 -4.49
CA PHE A 631 -14.09 -12.42 -3.28
C PHE A 631 -15.33 -11.79 -2.65
N VAL A 632 -16.40 -11.64 -3.41
CA VAL A 632 -17.58 -10.86 -3.01
C VAL A 632 -18.48 -11.62 -2.02
N GLY A 633 -18.25 -12.94 -1.90
CA GLY A 633 -19.02 -13.81 -1.01
C GLY A 633 -20.46 -14.11 -1.47
N SER A 634 -20.87 -13.61 -2.65
CA SER A 634 -22.14 -13.91 -3.29
C SER A 634 -22.02 -15.06 -4.27
N LEU A 635 -23.12 -15.51 -4.87
CA LEU A 635 -23.06 -16.41 -6.02
C LEU A 635 -22.25 -15.77 -7.13
N GLY A 636 -21.30 -16.51 -7.73
CA GLY A 636 -20.48 -15.96 -8.80
C GLY A 636 -19.42 -16.89 -9.31
N TRP A 637 -18.75 -16.47 -10.36
CA TRP A 637 -17.66 -17.16 -11.02
C TRP A 637 -16.54 -16.18 -11.38
N GLU A 638 -15.32 -16.64 -11.30
CA GLU A 638 -14.17 -16.02 -11.95
C GLU A 638 -13.98 -16.64 -13.33
N LEU A 639 -13.84 -15.81 -14.33
CA LEU A 639 -13.56 -16.17 -15.73
C LEU A 639 -12.10 -15.82 -15.99
N HIS A 640 -11.24 -16.82 -16.12
CA HIS A 640 -9.85 -16.63 -16.50
C HIS A 640 -9.66 -17.05 -17.97
N PHE A 641 -9.34 -16.12 -18.82
CA PHE A 641 -9.38 -16.28 -20.28
C PHE A 641 -8.10 -15.79 -20.93
N PRO A 642 -7.74 -16.29 -22.14
CA PRO A 642 -6.66 -15.68 -22.92
C PRO A 642 -6.91 -14.20 -23.12
N ILE A 643 -5.89 -13.36 -22.87
CA ILE A 643 -6.04 -11.90 -22.68
C ILE A 643 -6.67 -11.19 -23.89
N GLU A 644 -6.48 -11.73 -25.09
CA GLU A 644 -7.03 -11.22 -26.35
C GLU A 644 -8.56 -11.22 -26.40
N TYR A 645 -9.22 -12.06 -25.61
CA TYR A 645 -10.70 -12.09 -25.53
C TYR A 645 -11.29 -11.05 -24.57
N ALA A 646 -10.49 -10.27 -23.87
CA ALA A 646 -10.95 -9.38 -22.81
C ALA A 646 -12.04 -8.42 -23.28
N ASN A 647 -11.85 -7.73 -24.40
CA ASN A 647 -12.84 -6.77 -24.92
C ASN A 647 -14.15 -7.47 -25.31
N HIS A 648 -14.05 -8.62 -26.01
CA HIS A 648 -15.24 -9.38 -26.40
C HIS A 648 -16.04 -9.83 -25.17
N LEU A 649 -15.38 -10.46 -24.20
CA LEU A 649 -16.05 -10.96 -23.00
C LEU A 649 -16.65 -9.82 -22.15
N PHE A 650 -15.94 -8.70 -22.04
CA PHE A 650 -16.47 -7.56 -21.31
C PHE A 650 -17.77 -7.03 -21.94
N GLU A 651 -17.79 -6.81 -23.25
CA GLU A 651 -18.98 -6.30 -23.95
C GLU A 651 -20.13 -7.30 -23.91
N ALA A 652 -19.87 -8.60 -24.07
CA ALA A 652 -20.89 -9.64 -23.97
C ALA A 652 -21.53 -9.69 -22.55
N LEU A 653 -20.71 -9.71 -21.51
CA LEU A 653 -21.15 -9.69 -20.12
C LEU A 653 -21.88 -8.39 -19.77
N PHE A 654 -21.41 -7.26 -20.27
CA PHE A 654 -22.01 -5.95 -20.05
C PHE A 654 -23.39 -5.82 -20.71
N ALA A 655 -23.53 -6.30 -21.95
CA ALA A 655 -24.79 -6.28 -22.68
C ALA A 655 -25.84 -7.17 -21.99
N GLU A 656 -25.48 -8.40 -21.61
CA GLU A 656 -26.40 -9.32 -20.93
C GLU A 656 -26.74 -8.86 -19.51
N GLY A 657 -25.79 -8.26 -18.79
CA GLY A 657 -26.01 -7.64 -17.49
C GLY A 657 -27.00 -6.48 -17.56
N ARG A 658 -26.91 -5.62 -18.56
CA ARG A 658 -27.89 -4.53 -18.81
C ARG A 658 -29.28 -5.07 -19.11
N THR A 659 -29.39 -6.09 -19.94
CA THR A 659 -30.68 -6.76 -20.26
C THR A 659 -31.31 -7.34 -19.01
N ALA A 660 -30.52 -8.02 -18.17
CA ALA A 660 -30.99 -8.58 -16.91
C ALA A 660 -31.47 -7.48 -15.93
N LEU A 661 -30.78 -6.33 -15.88
CA LEU A 661 -31.21 -5.18 -15.08
C LEU A 661 -32.57 -4.62 -15.54
N ALA A 662 -32.72 -4.43 -16.83
CA ALA A 662 -33.97 -3.87 -17.41
C ALA A 662 -35.20 -4.77 -17.11
N VAL A 663 -35.05 -6.09 -17.25
CA VAL A 663 -36.11 -7.06 -16.91
C VAL A 663 -36.44 -6.99 -15.41
N GLY A 664 -35.44 -6.96 -14.52
CA GLY A 664 -35.68 -6.87 -13.07
C GLY A 664 -36.27 -5.53 -12.62
N GLU A 665 -36.03 -4.44 -13.33
CA GLU A 665 -36.67 -3.14 -13.07
C GLU A 665 -38.15 -3.16 -13.48
N ALA A 666 -38.50 -3.78 -14.61
CA ALA A 666 -39.86 -3.95 -15.07
C ALA A 666 -40.67 -4.85 -14.09
N GLU A 667 -40.12 -5.98 -13.66
CA GLU A 667 -40.74 -6.86 -12.66
C GLU A 667 -40.95 -6.16 -11.32
N ARG A 668 -39.98 -5.35 -10.85
CA ARG A 668 -40.10 -4.59 -9.60
C ARG A 668 -41.16 -3.49 -9.72
N ALA A 669 -41.17 -2.77 -10.84
CA ALA A 669 -42.18 -1.75 -11.11
C ALA A 669 -43.60 -2.37 -11.14
N SER A 670 -43.77 -3.52 -11.80
CA SER A 670 -45.01 -4.27 -11.84
C SER A 670 -45.41 -4.77 -10.43
N GLY A 671 -44.46 -5.22 -9.62
CA GLY A 671 -44.70 -5.62 -8.22
C GLY A 671 -45.20 -4.46 -7.37
N VAL A 672 -44.52 -3.31 -7.43
CA VAL A 672 -44.90 -2.08 -6.71
C VAL A 672 -46.28 -1.57 -7.16
N LEU A 673 -46.55 -1.59 -8.45
CA LEU A 673 -47.84 -1.21 -9.00
C LEU A 673 -48.96 -2.15 -8.54
N ARG A 674 -48.73 -3.47 -8.48
CA ARG A 674 -49.68 -4.45 -7.94
C ARG A 674 -49.98 -4.26 -6.46
N GLU A 675 -48.91 -3.98 -5.67
CA GLU A 675 -49.03 -3.66 -4.25
C GLU A 675 -49.81 -2.36 -4.01
N ALA A 676 -49.50 -1.30 -4.77
CA ALA A 676 -50.21 -0.03 -4.72
C ALA A 676 -51.67 -0.17 -5.08
N LEU A 677 -51.98 -0.97 -6.12
CA LEU A 677 -53.35 -1.28 -6.50
C LEU A 677 -54.07 -2.16 -5.46
N GLY A 678 -53.37 -3.05 -4.77
CA GLY A 678 -53.91 -3.88 -3.68
C GLY A 678 -54.27 -3.07 -2.42
N LEU A 679 -53.58 -1.94 -2.20
CA LEU A 679 -53.87 -1.01 -1.11
C LEU A 679 -55.05 -0.09 -1.41
N TRP A 680 -55.50 -0.02 -2.66
CA TRP A 680 -56.61 0.84 -3.08
C TRP A 680 -57.96 0.18 -2.79
N ARG A 681 -58.55 0.51 -1.65
CA ARG A 681 -59.84 -0.01 -1.20
C ARG A 681 -60.94 0.96 -1.57
N GLY A 682 -61.77 0.63 -2.59
CA GLY A 682 -62.90 1.43 -3.00
C GLY A 682 -62.58 2.60 -3.95
N ALA A 683 -63.53 3.49 -4.16
CA ALA A 683 -63.35 4.70 -4.94
C ALA A 683 -62.50 5.72 -4.18
N PRO A 684 -61.63 6.50 -4.89
CA PRO A 684 -60.82 7.53 -4.25
C PRO A 684 -61.68 8.55 -3.51
N LEU A 685 -61.32 8.87 -2.26
CA LEU A 685 -62.04 9.80 -1.42
C LEU A 685 -63.55 9.53 -1.30
N ALA A 686 -63.92 8.26 -1.15
CA ALA A 686 -65.35 7.84 -1.13
C ALA A 686 -66.20 8.61 -0.13
N ASP A 687 -65.63 8.97 1.03
CA ASP A 687 -66.32 9.74 2.08
C ASP A 687 -66.58 11.23 1.71
N PHE A 688 -65.89 11.74 0.66
CA PHE A 688 -65.96 13.10 0.17
C PHE A 688 -66.50 13.19 -1.27
N ALA A 689 -67.12 12.12 -1.78
CA ALA A 689 -67.54 11.99 -3.18
C ALA A 689 -68.58 13.08 -3.61
N TYR A 690 -69.25 13.66 -2.66
CA TYR A 690 -70.24 14.72 -2.88
C TYR A 690 -69.76 16.11 -2.61
N ASP A 691 -68.52 16.26 -2.14
CA ASP A 691 -67.91 17.56 -1.83
C ASP A 691 -67.28 18.20 -3.06
N GLU A 692 -67.62 19.43 -3.33
CA GLU A 692 -67.19 20.19 -4.53
C GLU A 692 -65.67 20.37 -4.61
N PHE A 693 -65.02 20.53 -3.47
CA PHE A 693 -63.55 20.68 -3.41
C PHE A 693 -62.81 19.37 -3.76
N ALA A 694 -63.42 18.22 -3.56
CA ALA A 694 -62.79 16.89 -3.78
C ALA A 694 -62.99 16.35 -5.20
N ARG A 695 -63.93 16.88 -6.01
CA ARG A 695 -64.27 16.35 -7.34
C ARG A 695 -63.10 16.33 -8.31
N GLY A 696 -62.28 17.39 -8.34
CA GLY A 696 -61.09 17.47 -9.20
C GLY A 696 -60.04 16.44 -8.83
N GLU A 697 -59.82 16.18 -7.55
CA GLU A 697 -58.84 15.21 -7.07
C GLU A 697 -59.31 13.77 -7.22
N ILE A 698 -60.60 13.53 -7.03
CA ILE A 698 -61.22 12.21 -7.30
C ILE A 698 -61.03 11.85 -8.77
N ALA A 699 -61.39 12.75 -9.70
CA ALA A 699 -61.22 12.52 -11.14
C ALA A 699 -59.75 12.24 -11.51
N ARG A 700 -58.82 12.96 -10.89
CA ARG A 700 -57.36 12.77 -11.11
C ARG A 700 -56.84 11.43 -10.58
N LEU A 701 -57.38 10.98 -9.44
CA LEU A 701 -57.03 9.70 -8.83
C LEU A 701 -57.60 8.52 -9.61
N GLU A 702 -58.85 8.64 -10.11
CA GLU A 702 -59.51 7.65 -10.97
C GLU A 702 -58.78 7.52 -12.31
N GLU A 703 -58.32 8.61 -12.91
CA GLU A 703 -57.49 8.60 -14.13
C GLU A 703 -56.14 7.91 -13.91
N ARG A 704 -55.50 8.13 -12.75
CA ARG A 704 -54.27 7.41 -12.36
C ARG A 704 -54.54 5.90 -12.20
N ARG A 705 -55.63 5.52 -11.50
CA ARG A 705 -56.01 4.12 -11.33
C ARG A 705 -56.25 3.44 -12.69
N GLY A 706 -56.89 4.13 -13.63
CA GLY A 706 -57.12 3.63 -14.99
C GLY A 706 -55.81 3.42 -15.78
N ARG A 707 -54.85 4.33 -15.63
CA ARG A 707 -53.53 4.21 -16.26
C ARG A 707 -52.72 3.05 -15.69
N ASP A 708 -52.73 2.86 -14.39
CA ASP A 708 -52.00 1.79 -13.71
C ASP A 708 -52.60 0.41 -14.10
N HIS A 709 -53.90 0.29 -14.22
CA HIS A 709 -54.57 -0.92 -14.74
C HIS A 709 -54.27 -1.16 -16.22
N GLY A 710 -54.12 -0.11 -17.03
CA GLY A 710 -53.72 -0.19 -18.42
C GLY A 710 -52.30 -0.75 -18.61
N LEU A 711 -51.37 -0.29 -17.79
CA LEU A 711 -49.96 -0.77 -17.78
C LEU A 711 -49.85 -2.26 -17.45
N ILE A 712 -50.57 -2.74 -16.43
CA ILE A 712 -50.60 -4.17 -16.08
C ILE A 712 -51.25 -5.05 -17.18
N ARG A 713 -52.22 -4.53 -17.93
CA ARG A 713 -52.83 -5.24 -19.06
C ARG A 713 -51.85 -5.37 -20.25
N VAL A 714 -51.06 -4.37 -20.54
CA VAL A 714 -50.04 -4.38 -21.60
C VAL A 714 -48.95 -5.44 -21.30
N GLU A 715 -48.51 -5.51 -20.05
CA GLU A 715 -47.54 -6.51 -19.62
C GLU A 715 -48.03 -7.97 -19.79
N ARG A 716 -49.32 -8.21 -19.62
CA ARG A 716 -49.93 -9.56 -19.80
C ARG A 716 -50.08 -9.99 -21.27
N ARG A 717 -50.03 -9.06 -22.24
CA ARG A 717 -50.26 -9.37 -23.67
C ARG A 717 -48.96 -9.55 -24.47
N GLY A 718 -47.77 -9.27 -23.91
CA GLY A 718 -46.49 -9.51 -24.62
C GLY A 718 -46.22 -8.62 -25.84
N ASP A 719 -46.96 -7.52 -25.99
CA ASP A 719 -46.79 -6.61 -27.10
C ASP A 719 -45.56 -5.70 -26.89
N SER A 720 -44.68 -5.66 -27.89
CA SER A 720 -43.49 -4.81 -27.91
C SER A 720 -43.85 -3.32 -27.95
N LEU A 721 -43.84 -2.65 -26.84
CA LEU A 721 -43.99 -1.20 -26.78
C LEU A 721 -42.65 -0.51 -26.74
N ASP A 722 -42.57 0.59 -27.50
CA ASP A 722 -41.44 1.44 -27.74
C ASP A 722 -40.72 1.86 -26.43
N ARG A 723 -39.44 1.58 -26.34
CA ARG A 723 -38.58 1.77 -25.13
C ARG A 723 -38.56 3.19 -24.57
N GLU A 724 -38.80 4.20 -25.38
CA GLU A 724 -38.84 5.60 -24.95
C GLU A 724 -40.04 5.97 -24.11
N ARG A 725 -41.21 5.35 -24.35
CA ARG A 725 -42.42 5.61 -23.56
C ARG A 725 -42.35 5.09 -22.13
N PHE A 726 -41.70 3.96 -21.91
CA PHE A 726 -41.50 3.41 -20.54
C PHE A 726 -40.58 4.28 -19.68
N SER A 727 -39.54 4.90 -20.26
CA SER A 727 -38.65 5.80 -19.54
C SER A 727 -39.33 7.08 -19.06
N LEU A 728 -40.29 7.63 -19.84
CA LEU A 728 -41.02 8.85 -19.47
C LEU A 728 -42.03 8.60 -18.35
N ILE A 729 -42.74 7.48 -18.39
CA ILE A 729 -43.77 7.15 -17.41
C ILE A 729 -43.16 6.81 -16.05
N GLY A 730 -42.03 6.09 -16.02
CA GLY A 730 -41.29 5.79 -14.80
C GLY A 730 -40.76 7.05 -14.08
N ARG A 731 -40.32 8.08 -14.85
CA ARG A 731 -39.89 9.37 -14.29
C ARG A 731 -41.04 10.20 -13.68
N GLN A 732 -42.21 10.19 -14.27
CA GLN A 732 -43.37 10.92 -13.75
C GLN A 732 -43.95 10.32 -12.46
N ILE A 733 -43.93 9.00 -12.30
CA ILE A 733 -44.43 8.31 -11.09
C ILE A 733 -43.49 8.56 -9.89
N CYS A 734 -42.17 8.62 -10.08
CA CYS A 734 -41.24 8.91 -9.00
C CYS A 734 -41.31 10.35 -8.47
N VAL A 735 -41.59 11.34 -9.32
CA VAL A 735 -41.68 12.75 -8.92
C VAL A 735 -42.94 13.05 -8.10
N GLY A 736 -44.05 12.28 -8.32
CA GLY A 736 -45.32 12.48 -7.59
C GLY A 736 -45.31 11.98 -6.13
N LYS A 737 -44.36 11.11 -5.74
CA LYS A 737 -44.30 10.53 -4.39
C LYS A 737 -43.62 11.39 -3.32
N TRP A 738 -42.89 12.42 -3.70
CA TRP A 738 -42.15 13.27 -2.76
C TRP A 738 -42.94 14.46 -2.21
N SER A 739 -44.09 14.80 -2.78
CA SER A 739 -44.88 15.96 -2.36
C SER A 739 -45.91 15.66 -1.27
N LEU A 740 -46.13 14.38 -0.93
CA LEU A 740 -47.20 13.98 0.02
C LEU A 740 -46.70 13.56 1.41
N VAL A 741 -45.38 13.61 1.68
CA VAL A 741 -44.82 13.19 2.98
C VAL A 741 -44.38 14.38 3.84
N VAL A 742 -44.54 15.63 3.41
CA VAL A 742 -44.13 16.83 4.18
C VAL A 742 -45.36 17.55 4.75
N GLY A 743 -46.32 16.82 5.25
CA GLY A 743 -47.43 17.43 5.98
C GLY A 743 -48.02 16.49 7.01
N HIS A 744 -47.67 16.71 8.27
CA HIS A 744 -48.23 16.17 9.53
C HIS A 744 -47.42 15.04 10.18
N GLY A 745 -46.75 15.40 11.29
CA GLY A 745 -46.23 14.41 12.23
C GLY A 745 -45.07 14.88 13.08
N ARG A 746 -45.17 16.04 13.74
CA ARG A 746 -44.40 16.23 15.00
C ARG A 746 -45.18 15.48 16.08
N GLN A 747 -44.55 14.48 16.66
CA GLN A 747 -44.50 14.10 18.06
C GLN A 747 -44.35 12.59 18.25
N HIS A 748 -43.46 12.27 19.15
CA HIS A 748 -43.13 11.02 19.81
C HIS A 748 -41.96 10.19 19.23
N CYS A 749 -40.76 10.61 19.60
CA CYS A 749 -39.65 9.72 19.80
C CYS A 749 -39.54 9.46 21.32
N GLN A 750 -40.01 8.34 21.78
CA GLN A 750 -39.65 7.82 23.11
C GLN A 750 -38.73 6.60 22.98
N ARG A 751 -37.70 6.66 23.83
CA ARG A 751 -36.65 5.66 24.10
C ARG A 751 -37.25 4.24 24.22
N VAL A 752 -36.59 3.28 23.59
CA VAL A 752 -36.63 1.88 24.01
C VAL A 752 -35.22 1.51 24.50
N THR A 753 -35.15 1.25 25.80
CA THR A 753 -34.00 0.74 26.52
C THR A 753 -33.85 -0.76 26.30
N ARG A 754 -32.57 -1.19 26.44
CA ARG A 754 -32.13 -2.59 26.47
C ARG A 754 -32.99 -3.47 27.37
N SER A 755 -33.38 -4.66 26.88
CA SER A 755 -33.27 -5.96 27.58
C SER A 755 -33.69 -7.08 26.62
N ASP A 756 -33.06 -8.24 26.83
CA ASP A 756 -33.39 -9.57 26.31
C ASP A 756 -32.94 -9.95 24.89
N ALA A 757 -31.77 -10.58 24.85
CA ALA A 757 -31.43 -11.67 23.93
C ALA A 757 -30.32 -12.53 24.55
N ALA A 758 -30.76 -13.60 25.18
CA ALA A 758 -29.93 -14.78 25.40
C ALA A 758 -30.48 -15.89 24.48
N ASP A 759 -29.55 -16.74 23.99
CA ASP A 759 -29.76 -17.98 23.25
C ASP A 759 -30.08 -17.91 21.74
N SER A 760 -29.01 -18.04 20.94
CA SER A 760 -28.83 -19.16 20.00
C SER A 760 -27.51 -19.01 19.24
N GLY A 761 -26.69 -20.02 19.30
CA GLY A 761 -25.35 -20.08 18.69
C GLY A 761 -25.38 -20.10 17.17
N ASN A 762 -24.21 -19.78 16.61
CA ASN A 762 -23.85 -19.74 15.18
C ASN A 762 -24.30 -18.52 14.39
N ALA A 763 -23.56 -17.44 14.54
CA ALA A 763 -23.53 -16.38 13.55
C ALA A 763 -22.11 -16.26 12.97
N PHE A 764 -21.90 -16.85 11.80
CA PHE A 764 -20.85 -16.43 10.89
C PHE A 764 -21.15 -14.99 10.45
N TYR A 765 -20.33 -14.04 10.81
CA TYR A 765 -20.37 -12.71 10.24
C TYR A 765 -19.72 -12.73 8.85
N PRO A 766 -20.44 -12.40 7.77
CA PRO A 766 -19.79 -12.18 6.47
C PRO A 766 -19.14 -10.80 6.50
N MET A 767 -17.79 -10.76 6.40
CA MET A 767 -17.09 -9.53 6.09
C MET A 767 -17.45 -9.08 4.68
N CYS A 768 -18.11 -7.93 4.58
CA CYS A 768 -18.28 -7.21 3.32
C CYS A 768 -16.95 -6.56 2.93
N PHE A 769 -16.29 -7.11 1.91
CA PHE A 769 -15.20 -6.42 1.22
C PHE A 769 -15.74 -5.82 -0.08
N THR A 770 -15.77 -4.50 -0.13
CA THR A 770 -15.97 -3.73 -1.36
C THR A 770 -14.69 -3.72 -2.18
N THR A 771 -14.73 -3.28 -3.42
CA THR A 771 -13.53 -3.04 -4.25
C THR A 771 -12.50 -2.14 -3.55
N ALA A 772 -12.92 -1.25 -2.66
CA ALA A 772 -12.05 -0.49 -1.77
C ALA A 772 -11.27 -1.37 -0.77
N ALA A 773 -11.86 -2.47 -0.27
CA ALA A 773 -11.16 -3.39 0.64
C ALA A 773 -10.11 -4.26 -0.07
N ALA A 774 -10.26 -4.53 -1.38
CA ALA A 774 -9.19 -5.13 -2.18
C ALA A 774 -7.98 -4.20 -2.35
N ASN A 775 -8.11 -2.93 -1.99
CA ASN A 775 -7.03 -1.94 -2.03
C ASN A 775 -6.18 -1.93 -0.76
N SER A 776 -6.74 -2.35 0.37
CA SER A 776 -6.08 -2.28 1.69
C SER A 776 -5.87 -3.67 2.28
N LEU A 777 -5.14 -4.55 1.55
CA LEU A 777 -4.45 -5.64 2.20
C LEU A 777 -3.23 -5.09 2.96
N HIS A 778 -3.48 -4.20 3.91
CA HIS A 778 -2.67 -4.11 5.10
C HIS A 778 -3.13 -5.23 6.03
N PHE A 779 -2.37 -6.32 6.07
CA PHE A 779 -2.51 -7.32 7.11
C PHE A 779 -2.31 -6.63 8.47
N THR A 780 -3.39 -6.24 9.12
CA THR A 780 -3.36 -6.00 10.55
C THR A 780 -3.29 -7.35 11.24
N SER A 781 -2.12 -7.68 11.76
CA SER A 781 -1.93 -8.81 12.67
C SER A 781 -2.90 -8.68 13.84
N PHE A 782 -3.87 -9.58 13.91
CA PHE A 782 -4.65 -9.77 15.14
C PHE A 782 -3.71 -10.30 16.24
N ALA A 783 -3.72 -9.62 17.38
CA ALA A 783 -3.06 -10.07 18.57
C ALA A 783 -3.64 -11.42 19.03
N PRO A 784 -2.83 -12.36 19.54
CA PRO A 784 -3.33 -13.61 20.08
C PRO A 784 -3.98 -13.39 21.45
N GLY A 785 -5.29 -13.44 21.48
CA GLY A 785 -6.08 -13.56 22.71
C GLY A 785 -6.15 -15.03 23.13
N ILE A 786 -5.39 -15.38 24.13
CA ILE A 786 -5.50 -16.46 25.14
C ILE A 786 -6.61 -17.50 24.88
N MET A 787 -6.25 -18.68 24.39
CA MET A 787 -6.97 -19.91 24.72
C MET A 787 -6.18 -20.70 25.76
N ARG A 788 -6.63 -20.68 27.00
CA ARG A 788 -6.27 -21.71 27.98
C ARG A 788 -7.16 -22.92 27.70
N ALA A 789 -6.57 -24.00 27.24
CA ALA A 789 -7.17 -25.32 27.29
C ALA A 789 -7.01 -25.85 28.72
N LYS A 790 -8.11 -26.28 29.32
CA LYS A 790 -8.10 -27.15 30.49
C LYS A 790 -8.23 -28.60 30.05
N SER A 791 -7.30 -29.40 30.58
CA SER A 791 -7.19 -30.86 30.68
C SER A 791 -7.35 -31.67 29.42
#